data_eda1cba81b536765bfbde6b820ab71a4
#
_entry.id   eda1cba81b536765bfbde6b820ab71a4
#
_cell.length_a   1.000
_cell.length_b   1.000
_cell.length_c   1.000
_cell.angle_alpha   90.00
_cell.angle_beta   90.00
_cell.angle_gamma   90.00
#
_symmetry.space_group_name_H-M   'P 1'
#
loop_
_entity.id
_entity.type
_entity.pdbx_description
1 polymer ?
#
loop_
_entity_poly.entity_id
_entity_poly.type
_entity_poly.pdbx_seq_one_letter_code
_entity_poly.pdbx_strand_id
1 'polypeptide(L)'
;MVSAEFFSADEAVGLKLAVKNVQTLLVKAFEINTFNHYSRNLEPVDTAINLDGLSATWERVLKYKDAPMLRSVRTFDFPELNKPGVYVVEFIGNGKSSRALVTKGDLRILEKVGPAGHEFRITDEKNKKRPQASIWLEGTEYSPDKQGVIRIPFTNRPGKRDLVLRDGSFCALSQFDHLAESYELDSAFHIDREALVKGATAKVILRPLLRLNGYPVSTNLLEDTELVISSVDLDGIPNNTKIDLPKFEQGRDYVHEFPVPERLASLAFSFSAKVKNLSRASRDVLATDRYFTINESDKTLNTDALFLSQTRRGYFIEALGRNGEAVPDRAVVLVAKHLDFQTTRTLGLKTDRDGRIALGAMPGIEWIRVSHPDGSSYQWPIDRDRSGRNVQPSVIHASADEVIEVAVPWQAGGQDKASVFSLFSKKKSFYASDHSAAVTLRGGYLLIAGLAPGDYELFLKHSRRKIALRVTDGKRMGGFVLSDNRALEDNRLNPVQVQAIAIEDGKAKILIGNAGKLTRVHVYATRYLSNWDNFSAFDVGGPPSSYSMGLSRKRSLYVEERVIGEEYRYVLDRRYARKYPGNMLARPGLILNPWSLRKTETGIKNAQSGEAYEELSDLAKFGREQEERKRLNIRAERDYPNLDFPGRNALLWANVKPGEDGIATVDLKGISGQQRLHVYAVDAWNVAYRPIALASSDLPLRELRMARALEPKKSFSEQKLFTSLAEGEEFKIEDVTTSKVTSYDSLAKAYSLLSTLSGNSDLTKFGFILQWPGLKEEEKRAKYSEFACHELHFFLHQKDPAFFAKVVRPYLANKKDKTFLDHWLLGDDLSGYLEPFRFSCLNAVEKILMARKLGNEGKAMARHIGELSEMIPADPEKFNRLFDSAIGNSALDSQSDDSLGFDKRSDLMKAQNKQRFLAGYSSTLGTGGYGTGGSVARDVRNSAFLKMSEEKAETEQADHFYAAPAPPPALTKSAAKAQAEAKTFGAMIESEIALPDFEDTSVK
;
A
#
# COMPACT_ATOMS: atom_id res chain seq x y z
N MET A 1 -43.60 -9.25 32.10
CA MET A 1 -43.34 -10.65 31.69
C MET A 1 -41.97 -11.08 32.17
N VAL A 2 -41.83 -12.33 32.64
CA VAL A 2 -40.48 -12.91 32.98
C VAL A 2 -40.43 -14.25 32.23
N SER A 3 -39.79 -14.25 31.08
CA SER A 3 -39.76 -15.42 30.17
C SER A 3 -38.36 -15.56 29.56
N ALA A 4 -38.08 -16.66 28.91
CA ALA A 4 -36.79 -16.88 28.25
C ALA A 4 -36.53 -15.82 27.19
N GLU A 5 -35.29 -15.36 27.12
CA GLU A 5 -34.87 -14.37 26.11
C GLU A 5 -34.72 -14.97 24.71
N PHE A 6 -34.53 -16.28 24.63
CA PHE A 6 -34.33 -17.01 23.38
C PHE A 6 -34.98 -18.41 23.45
N PHE A 7 -35.54 -18.84 22.35
CA PHE A 7 -36.10 -20.20 22.18
C PHE A 7 -35.39 -20.89 21.00
N SER A 8 -34.78 -22.02 21.25
CA SER A 8 -34.20 -22.84 20.18
C SER A 8 -35.30 -23.38 19.26
N ALA A 9 -34.93 -23.78 18.03
CA ALA A 9 -35.89 -24.25 17.03
C ALA A 9 -36.73 -25.44 17.52
N ASP A 10 -36.16 -26.28 18.37
CA ASP A 10 -36.81 -27.51 18.95
C ASP A 10 -37.34 -27.31 20.37
N GLU A 11 -37.17 -26.13 20.97
CA GLU A 11 -37.59 -25.82 22.33
C GLU A 11 -39.08 -25.45 22.37
N ALA A 12 -39.80 -25.91 23.39
CA ALA A 12 -41.19 -25.51 23.63
C ALA A 12 -41.26 -24.05 24.13
N VAL A 13 -42.18 -23.28 23.57
CA VAL A 13 -42.37 -21.87 23.96
C VAL A 13 -43.25 -21.80 25.19
N GLY A 14 -42.69 -21.35 26.29
CA GLY A 14 -43.37 -21.07 27.55
C GLY A 14 -43.23 -19.60 27.99
N LEU A 15 -44.31 -18.91 28.18
CA LEU A 15 -44.32 -17.50 28.61
C LEU A 15 -44.91 -17.33 30.01
N LYS A 16 -44.25 -16.55 30.87
CA LYS A 16 -44.71 -16.22 32.20
C LYS A 16 -45.24 -14.78 32.25
N LEU A 17 -46.51 -14.64 32.66
CA LEU A 17 -47.19 -13.35 32.76
C LEU A 17 -47.74 -13.15 34.19
N ALA A 18 -47.46 -12.02 34.75
CA ALA A 18 -48.11 -11.59 36.00
C ALA A 18 -49.48 -10.97 35.66
N VAL A 19 -50.54 -11.55 36.20
CA VAL A 19 -51.93 -11.12 35.96
C VAL A 19 -52.54 -10.59 37.25
N LYS A 20 -53.15 -9.40 37.18
CA LYS A 20 -53.86 -8.76 38.31
C LYS A 20 -55.12 -8.11 37.79
N ASN A 21 -56.23 -8.31 38.48
CA ASN A 21 -57.54 -7.72 38.13
C ASN A 21 -58.03 -8.00 36.72
N VAL A 22 -57.81 -9.22 36.22
CA VAL A 22 -58.25 -9.65 34.88
C VAL A 22 -59.22 -10.83 35.05
N GLN A 23 -60.49 -10.61 34.81
CA GLN A 23 -61.49 -11.67 34.86
C GLN A 23 -61.47 -12.54 33.60
N THR A 24 -61.20 -11.92 32.45
CA THR A 24 -61.08 -12.60 31.15
C THR A 24 -59.81 -12.16 30.50
N LEU A 25 -58.93 -13.13 30.20
CA LEU A 25 -57.68 -12.90 29.46
C LEU A 25 -57.87 -13.57 28.10
N LEU A 26 -57.73 -12.76 27.07
CA LEU A 26 -57.65 -13.20 25.69
C LEU A 26 -56.20 -13.30 25.32
N VAL A 27 -55.79 -14.46 24.82
CA VAL A 27 -54.46 -14.73 24.33
C VAL A 27 -54.53 -14.99 22.85
N LYS A 28 -53.78 -14.25 22.05
CA LYS A 28 -53.68 -14.41 20.60
C LYS A 28 -52.24 -14.64 20.22
N ALA A 29 -52.00 -15.53 19.30
CA ALA A 29 -50.66 -15.71 18.68
C ALA A 29 -50.80 -15.51 17.18
N PHE A 30 -49.85 -14.75 16.64
CA PHE A 30 -49.72 -14.45 15.21
C PHE A 30 -48.37 -14.94 14.72
N GLU A 31 -48.37 -15.77 13.70
CA GLU A 31 -47.18 -16.13 12.94
C GLU A 31 -46.87 -15.03 11.92
N ILE A 32 -45.72 -14.42 11.99
CA ILE A 32 -45.32 -13.35 11.09
C ILE A 32 -44.68 -13.95 9.84
N ASN A 33 -45.15 -13.55 8.67
CA ASN A 33 -44.49 -13.86 7.42
C ASN A 33 -43.21 -13.01 7.33
N THR A 34 -42.12 -13.59 7.86
CA THR A 34 -40.83 -12.90 7.98
C THR A 34 -40.24 -12.52 6.64
N PHE A 35 -40.45 -13.33 5.58
CA PHE A 35 -39.98 -13.01 4.24
C PHE A 35 -40.63 -11.72 3.71
N ASN A 36 -41.94 -11.64 3.77
CA ASN A 36 -42.65 -10.45 3.29
C ASN A 36 -42.32 -9.20 4.11
N HIS A 37 -42.11 -9.36 5.41
CA HIS A 37 -41.75 -8.24 6.28
C HIS A 37 -40.32 -7.75 5.98
N TYR A 38 -39.34 -8.66 5.96
CA TYR A 38 -37.94 -8.30 5.76
C TYR A 38 -37.65 -7.83 4.33
N SER A 39 -38.25 -8.44 3.31
CA SER A 39 -38.01 -8.04 1.92
C SER A 39 -38.55 -6.66 1.56
N ARG A 40 -39.59 -6.18 2.29
CA ARG A 40 -40.18 -4.85 2.07
C ARG A 40 -39.54 -3.76 2.91
N ASN A 41 -39.30 -4.05 4.21
CA ASN A 41 -38.94 -3.02 5.19
C ASN A 41 -37.45 -3.01 5.48
N LEU A 42 -36.77 -4.14 5.28
CA LEU A 42 -35.34 -4.34 5.66
C LEU A 42 -35.09 -4.00 7.15
N GLU A 43 -36.10 -4.16 7.99
CA GLU A 43 -36.06 -3.90 9.43
C GLU A 43 -36.46 -5.12 10.24
N PRO A 44 -35.90 -5.33 11.44
CA PRO A 44 -36.38 -6.39 12.33
C PRO A 44 -37.84 -6.21 12.67
N VAL A 45 -38.55 -7.34 12.84
CA VAL A 45 -39.87 -7.30 13.41
C VAL A 45 -39.79 -6.74 14.84
N ASP A 46 -40.62 -5.78 15.18
CA ASP A 46 -40.66 -5.21 16.53
C ASP A 46 -42.02 -5.44 17.20
N THR A 47 -42.15 -5.06 18.46
CA THR A 47 -43.35 -5.21 19.23
C THR A 47 -44.46 -4.20 18.86
N ALA A 48 -44.11 -3.15 18.09
CA ALA A 48 -45.06 -2.14 17.59
C ALA A 48 -45.71 -2.55 16.24
N ILE A 49 -45.37 -3.74 15.71
CA ILE A 49 -45.94 -4.23 14.47
C ILE A 49 -47.48 -4.11 14.50
N ASN A 50 -48.03 -3.56 13.42
CA ASN A 50 -49.47 -3.43 13.27
C ASN A 50 -50.10 -4.79 12.97
N LEU A 51 -50.92 -5.25 13.88
CA LEU A 51 -51.67 -6.52 13.75
C LEU A 51 -53.11 -6.30 13.23
N ASP A 52 -53.50 -5.08 12.93
CA ASP A 52 -54.83 -4.77 12.41
C ASP A 52 -55.06 -5.46 11.04
N GLY A 53 -56.13 -6.21 10.92
CA GLY A 53 -56.47 -6.97 9.74
C GLY A 53 -55.78 -8.31 9.62
N LEU A 54 -54.89 -8.70 10.53
CA LEU A 54 -54.33 -10.05 10.58
C LEU A 54 -55.24 -11.01 11.37
N SER A 55 -55.45 -12.19 10.85
CA SER A 55 -56.10 -13.28 11.59
C SER A 55 -55.10 -13.90 12.56
N ALA A 56 -55.47 -14.05 13.83
CA ALA A 56 -54.65 -14.77 14.77
C ALA A 56 -54.50 -16.23 14.32
N THR A 57 -53.29 -16.75 14.30
CA THR A 57 -53.02 -18.16 14.02
C THR A 57 -53.61 -19.06 15.08
N TRP A 58 -53.70 -18.55 16.30
CA TRP A 58 -54.26 -19.23 17.43
C TRP A 58 -54.81 -18.19 18.43
N GLU A 59 -55.96 -18.55 19.05
CA GLU A 59 -56.67 -17.73 20.00
C GLU A 59 -57.21 -18.56 21.15
N ARG A 60 -57.07 -18.10 22.40
CA ARG A 60 -57.56 -18.76 23.59
C ARG A 60 -58.14 -17.71 24.57
N VAL A 61 -59.30 -18.04 25.12
CA VAL A 61 -59.97 -17.22 26.15
C VAL A 61 -59.88 -17.91 27.48
N LEU A 62 -59.32 -17.26 28.46
CA LEU A 62 -59.10 -17.75 29.82
C LEU A 62 -59.93 -16.91 30.82
N LYS A 63 -60.67 -17.58 31.70
CA LYS A 63 -61.48 -16.93 32.69
C LYS A 63 -60.90 -17.20 34.08
N TYR A 64 -60.71 -16.15 34.86
CA TYR A 64 -60.18 -16.19 36.22
C TYR A 64 -61.21 -15.72 37.22
N LYS A 65 -61.18 -16.29 38.44
CA LYS A 65 -62.03 -15.93 39.58
C LYS A 65 -61.19 -15.29 40.72
N ASP A 66 -59.96 -14.91 40.39
CA ASP A 66 -59.02 -14.35 41.39
C ASP A 66 -59.53 -13.03 41.91
N ALA A 67 -59.24 -12.76 43.20
CA ALA A 67 -59.59 -11.47 43.82
C ALA A 67 -58.87 -10.33 43.09
N PRO A 68 -59.49 -9.16 42.88
CA PRO A 68 -58.94 -8.07 42.09
C PRO A 68 -57.58 -7.56 42.57
N MET A 69 -57.26 -7.71 43.83
CA MET A 69 -55.98 -7.26 44.42
C MET A 69 -54.87 -8.30 44.32
N LEU A 70 -55.21 -9.54 44.02
CA LEU A 70 -54.22 -10.63 43.94
C LEU A 70 -53.45 -10.53 42.61
N ARG A 71 -52.14 -10.52 42.73
CA ARG A 71 -51.23 -10.63 41.58
C ARG A 71 -50.75 -12.09 41.49
N SER A 72 -51.14 -12.80 40.43
CA SER A 72 -50.74 -14.19 40.19
C SER A 72 -49.81 -14.26 39.00
N VAL A 73 -48.71 -14.99 39.12
CA VAL A 73 -47.83 -15.32 37.95
C VAL A 73 -48.36 -16.61 37.31
N ARG A 74 -48.66 -16.53 36.04
CA ARG A 74 -49.19 -17.68 35.31
C ARG A 74 -48.24 -18.02 34.19
N THR A 75 -48.07 -19.31 33.95
CA THR A 75 -47.30 -19.87 32.83
C THR A 75 -48.27 -20.27 31.74
N PHE A 76 -47.91 -19.92 30.50
CA PHE A 76 -48.63 -20.23 29.27
C PHE A 76 -47.71 -21.01 28.35
N ASP A 77 -48.09 -22.22 28.05
CA ASP A 77 -47.35 -23.05 27.08
C ASP A 77 -48.07 -22.97 25.74
N PHE A 78 -47.26 -22.86 24.69
CA PHE A 78 -47.71 -22.71 23.29
C PHE A 78 -47.18 -23.84 22.43
N PRO A 79 -47.79 -25.03 22.52
CA PRO A 79 -47.37 -26.20 21.71
C PRO A 79 -47.62 -25.96 20.20
N GLU A 80 -48.47 -25.00 19.85
CA GLU A 80 -48.74 -24.61 18.47
C GLU A 80 -47.59 -23.90 17.80
N LEU A 81 -46.72 -23.21 18.59
CA LEU A 81 -45.54 -22.54 18.10
C LEU A 81 -44.37 -23.57 17.95
N ASN A 82 -44.58 -24.58 17.10
CA ASN A 82 -43.68 -25.72 16.99
C ASN A 82 -42.62 -25.55 15.87
N LYS A 83 -42.76 -24.54 15.00
CA LYS A 83 -41.83 -24.26 13.90
C LYS A 83 -40.88 -23.13 14.25
N PRO A 84 -39.65 -23.07 13.67
CA PRO A 84 -38.83 -21.87 13.71
C PRO A 84 -39.57 -20.71 13.04
N GLY A 85 -39.50 -19.52 13.66
CA GLY A 85 -40.20 -18.33 13.16
C GLY A 85 -40.24 -17.20 14.15
N VAL A 86 -40.88 -16.12 13.75
CA VAL A 86 -41.15 -14.96 14.59
C VAL A 86 -42.68 -14.91 14.86
N TYR A 87 -43.00 -14.90 16.11
CA TYR A 87 -44.37 -14.93 16.56
C TYR A 87 -44.67 -13.73 17.46
N VAL A 88 -45.85 -13.11 17.30
CA VAL A 88 -46.35 -12.12 18.24
C VAL A 88 -47.42 -12.77 19.06
N VAL A 89 -47.18 -12.87 20.37
CA VAL A 89 -48.17 -13.33 21.33
C VAL A 89 -48.72 -12.13 22.08
N GLU A 90 -50.02 -11.90 21.96
CA GLU A 90 -50.68 -10.78 22.59
C GLU A 90 -51.63 -11.25 23.69
N PHE A 91 -51.44 -10.72 24.87
CA PHE A 91 -52.29 -10.96 26.06
C PHE A 91 -53.17 -9.73 26.31
N ILE A 92 -54.47 -9.88 26.16
CA ILE A 92 -55.42 -8.77 26.28
C ILE A 92 -56.36 -9.03 27.42
N GLY A 93 -56.43 -8.06 28.36
CA GLY A 93 -57.28 -8.14 29.50
C GLY A 93 -57.53 -6.77 30.11
N ASN A 94 -58.75 -6.51 30.52
CA ASN A 94 -59.18 -5.28 31.18
C ASN A 94 -58.73 -3.98 30.48
N GLY A 95 -58.83 -3.96 29.13
CA GLY A 95 -58.49 -2.78 28.31
C GLY A 95 -56.98 -2.55 28.14
N LYS A 96 -56.15 -3.47 28.59
CA LYS A 96 -54.68 -3.46 28.41
C LYS A 96 -54.22 -4.62 27.57
N SER A 97 -53.12 -4.43 26.87
CA SER A 97 -52.46 -5.49 26.14
C SER A 97 -51.00 -5.59 26.58
N SER A 98 -50.47 -6.79 26.62
CA SER A 98 -49.05 -7.07 26.75
C SER A 98 -48.63 -7.94 25.59
N ARG A 99 -47.52 -7.64 24.95
CA ARG A 99 -47.04 -8.37 23.77
C ARG A 99 -45.70 -9.04 24.05
N ALA A 100 -45.57 -10.26 23.58
CA ALA A 100 -44.31 -10.95 23.47
C ALA A 100 -43.99 -11.13 21.98
N LEU A 101 -42.86 -10.59 21.53
CA LEU A 101 -42.27 -10.95 20.26
C LEU A 101 -41.36 -12.13 20.50
N VAL A 102 -41.80 -13.32 20.15
CA VAL A 102 -41.08 -14.57 20.37
C VAL A 102 -40.31 -14.88 19.13
N THR A 103 -38.97 -14.92 19.23
CA THR A 103 -38.10 -15.43 18.18
C THR A 103 -37.70 -16.85 18.51
N LYS A 104 -38.09 -17.80 17.65
CA LYS A 104 -37.80 -19.22 17.79
C LYS A 104 -36.88 -19.70 16.68
N GLY A 105 -35.72 -20.24 17.04
CA GLY A 105 -34.64 -20.55 16.11
C GLY A 105 -33.91 -19.31 15.61
N ASP A 106 -32.79 -19.50 14.93
CA ASP A 106 -31.99 -18.44 14.32
C ASP A 106 -31.29 -18.97 13.07
N LEU A 107 -31.04 -18.09 12.11
CA LEU A 107 -30.15 -18.32 10.97
C LEU A 107 -28.98 -17.36 11.05
N ARG A 108 -27.79 -17.87 10.91
CA ARG A 108 -26.53 -17.15 11.02
C ARG A 108 -25.72 -17.28 9.76
N ILE A 109 -25.01 -16.25 9.40
CA ILE A 109 -24.07 -16.26 8.29
C ILE A 109 -22.64 -16.42 8.79
N LEU A 110 -21.86 -17.18 8.04
CA LEU A 110 -20.42 -17.22 8.11
C LEU A 110 -19.92 -16.64 6.80
N GLU A 111 -19.34 -15.45 6.87
CA GLU A 111 -18.84 -14.72 5.71
C GLU A 111 -17.33 -14.91 5.59
N LYS A 112 -16.87 -15.21 4.38
CA LYS A 112 -15.45 -15.17 4.02
C LYS A 112 -15.29 -14.40 2.72
N VAL A 113 -14.35 -13.47 2.68
CA VAL A 113 -14.00 -12.77 1.45
C VAL A 113 -13.03 -13.64 0.65
N GLY A 114 -13.34 -13.86 -0.62
CA GLY A 114 -12.52 -14.65 -1.54
C GLY A 114 -12.26 -13.91 -2.85
N PRO A 115 -11.50 -14.53 -3.77
CA PRO A 115 -11.19 -13.90 -5.05
C PRO A 115 -12.41 -13.63 -5.94
N ALA A 116 -13.50 -14.37 -5.73
CA ALA A 116 -14.73 -14.27 -6.53
C ALA A 116 -15.82 -13.39 -5.87
N GLY A 117 -15.54 -12.78 -4.73
CA GLY A 117 -16.50 -12.02 -3.95
C GLY A 117 -16.66 -12.55 -2.53
N HIS A 118 -17.85 -12.32 -1.98
CA HIS A 118 -18.21 -12.79 -0.65
C HIS A 118 -18.72 -14.22 -0.72
N GLU A 119 -18.16 -15.10 0.08
CA GLU A 119 -18.61 -16.48 0.26
C GLU A 119 -19.35 -16.62 1.58
N PHE A 120 -20.61 -16.98 1.51
CA PHE A 120 -21.46 -17.16 2.68
C PHE A 120 -21.81 -18.63 2.89
N ARG A 121 -21.87 -19.00 4.17
CA ARG A 121 -22.47 -20.27 4.61
C ARG A 121 -23.50 -19.99 5.68
N ILE A 122 -24.65 -20.61 5.59
CA ILE A 122 -25.74 -20.42 6.56
C ILE A 122 -25.77 -21.60 7.53
N THR A 123 -25.87 -21.26 8.81
CA THR A 123 -26.02 -22.20 9.92
C THR A 123 -27.22 -21.84 10.78
N ASP A 124 -27.71 -22.80 11.57
CA ASP A 124 -28.68 -22.54 12.62
C ASP A 124 -27.98 -22.07 13.93
N GLU A 125 -28.75 -21.84 14.98
CA GLU A 125 -28.31 -21.45 16.30
C GLU A 125 -27.44 -22.49 17.03
N LYS A 126 -27.42 -23.76 16.56
CA LYS A 126 -26.59 -24.86 17.03
C LYS A 126 -25.37 -25.08 16.12
N ASN A 127 -25.07 -24.11 15.25
CA ASN A 127 -23.97 -24.18 14.25
C ASN A 127 -24.11 -25.36 13.28
N LYS A 128 -25.31 -25.91 13.08
CA LYS A 128 -25.56 -26.96 12.08
C LYS A 128 -25.74 -26.31 10.71
N LYS A 129 -25.09 -26.85 9.69
CA LYS A 129 -25.20 -26.37 8.30
C LYS A 129 -26.64 -26.41 7.79
N ARG A 130 -27.03 -25.37 7.06
CA ARG A 130 -28.28 -25.25 6.32
C ARG A 130 -27.98 -25.17 4.81
N PRO A 131 -27.64 -26.31 4.17
CA PRO A 131 -27.07 -26.29 2.82
C PRO A 131 -28.08 -25.93 1.73
N GLN A 132 -29.37 -25.89 2.04
CA GLN A 132 -30.44 -25.48 1.12
C GLN A 132 -30.90 -24.04 1.32
N ALA A 133 -30.36 -23.37 2.37
CA ALA A 133 -30.75 -22.00 2.66
C ALA A 133 -30.16 -21.04 1.61
N SER A 134 -30.93 -20.01 1.25
CA SER A 134 -30.59 -18.98 0.27
C SER A 134 -30.43 -17.61 0.92
N ILE A 135 -29.85 -16.67 0.19
CA ILE A 135 -29.74 -15.27 0.57
C ILE A 135 -30.52 -14.43 -0.44
N TRP A 136 -31.42 -13.60 0.05
CA TRP A 136 -32.06 -12.58 -0.74
C TRP A 136 -31.39 -11.20 -0.45
N LEU A 137 -30.95 -10.54 -1.53
CA LEU A 137 -30.30 -9.24 -1.48
C LEU A 137 -30.86 -8.34 -2.58
N GLU A 138 -31.45 -7.21 -2.23
CA GLU A 138 -31.91 -6.15 -3.15
C GLU A 138 -32.73 -6.66 -4.35
N GLY A 139 -33.62 -7.65 -4.12
CA GLY A 139 -34.47 -8.22 -5.17
C GLY A 139 -33.93 -9.47 -5.84
N THR A 140 -32.70 -9.85 -5.57
CA THR A 140 -32.05 -11.05 -6.14
C THR A 140 -31.89 -12.14 -5.09
N GLU A 141 -32.29 -13.37 -5.44
CA GLU A 141 -32.09 -14.54 -4.59
C GLU A 141 -30.83 -15.30 -5.03
N TYR A 142 -29.85 -15.41 -4.13
CA TYR A 142 -28.61 -16.17 -4.33
C TYR A 142 -28.74 -17.54 -3.71
N SER A 143 -28.65 -18.56 -4.53
CA SER A 143 -28.77 -19.97 -4.13
C SER A 143 -27.41 -20.58 -3.80
N PRO A 144 -27.36 -21.56 -2.87
CA PRO A 144 -26.13 -22.27 -2.54
C PRO A 144 -25.68 -23.19 -3.67
N ASP A 145 -24.36 -23.40 -3.76
CA ASP A 145 -23.76 -24.43 -4.59
C ASP A 145 -23.90 -25.83 -3.96
N LYS A 146 -23.36 -26.85 -4.63
CA LYS A 146 -23.40 -28.23 -4.14
C LYS A 146 -22.73 -28.44 -2.77
N GLN A 147 -21.90 -27.49 -2.35
CA GLN A 147 -21.19 -27.51 -1.06
C GLN A 147 -21.87 -26.62 0.01
N GLY A 148 -23.01 -26.03 -0.34
CA GLY A 148 -23.75 -25.11 0.52
C GLY A 148 -23.07 -23.73 0.66
N VAL A 149 -22.29 -23.30 -0.34
CA VAL A 149 -21.65 -21.97 -0.39
C VAL A 149 -22.46 -21.06 -1.30
N ILE A 150 -22.81 -19.90 -0.79
CA ILE A 150 -23.49 -18.85 -1.56
C ILE A 150 -22.44 -17.79 -1.89
N ARG A 151 -22.29 -17.45 -3.18
CA ARG A 151 -21.34 -16.44 -3.63
C ARG A 151 -22.07 -15.19 -4.10
N ILE A 152 -21.69 -14.06 -3.51
CA ILE A 152 -22.15 -12.74 -3.91
C ILE A 152 -20.93 -11.99 -4.46
N PRO A 153 -20.94 -11.57 -5.73
CA PRO A 153 -19.80 -10.85 -6.32
C PRO A 153 -19.59 -9.49 -5.65
N PHE A 154 -18.41 -8.92 -5.81
CA PHE A 154 -18.13 -7.55 -5.40
C PHE A 154 -19.02 -6.55 -6.12
N THR A 155 -19.21 -5.40 -5.51
CA THR A 155 -20.10 -4.34 -6.03
C THR A 155 -19.33 -3.09 -6.42
N ASN A 156 -19.92 -2.30 -7.32
CA ASN A 156 -19.46 -0.94 -7.62
C ASN A 156 -20.02 0.11 -6.63
N ARG A 157 -20.92 -0.28 -5.73
CA ARG A 157 -21.54 0.58 -4.69
C ARG A 157 -21.33 -0.03 -3.31
N PRO A 158 -20.11 0.05 -2.75
CA PRO A 158 -19.79 -0.57 -1.48
C PRO A 158 -20.55 0.07 -0.32
N GLY A 159 -20.73 -0.71 0.73
CA GLY A 159 -21.35 -0.28 1.98
C GLY A 159 -22.15 -1.39 2.65
N LYS A 160 -22.68 -1.07 3.82
CA LYS A 160 -23.52 -2.02 4.58
C LYS A 160 -24.81 -2.31 3.83
N ARG A 161 -25.15 -3.59 3.74
CA ARG A 161 -26.36 -4.11 3.10
C ARG A 161 -27.05 -5.09 4.01
N ASP A 162 -28.39 -5.02 4.01
CA ASP A 162 -29.23 -5.97 4.72
C ASP A 162 -29.48 -7.19 3.86
N LEU A 163 -29.41 -8.37 4.46
CA LEU A 163 -29.62 -9.66 3.84
C LEU A 163 -30.82 -10.34 4.48
N VAL A 164 -31.66 -10.96 3.67
CA VAL A 164 -32.67 -11.89 4.17
C VAL A 164 -32.19 -13.30 3.97
N LEU A 165 -31.87 -13.99 5.06
CA LEU A 165 -31.53 -15.42 5.07
C LEU A 165 -32.82 -16.21 5.02
N ARG A 166 -32.92 -17.21 4.15
CA ARG A 166 -34.12 -18.00 3.93
C ARG A 166 -33.83 -19.49 3.97
N ASP A 167 -34.53 -20.22 4.84
CA ASP A 167 -34.53 -21.69 4.89
C ASP A 167 -35.97 -22.17 4.87
N GLY A 168 -36.49 -22.47 3.66
CA GLY A 168 -37.89 -22.75 3.44
C GLY A 168 -38.81 -21.54 3.71
N SER A 169 -39.68 -21.63 4.72
CA SER A 169 -40.54 -20.54 5.17
C SER A 169 -39.88 -19.67 6.26
N PHE A 170 -38.83 -20.17 6.90
CA PHE A 170 -38.15 -19.43 7.96
C PHE A 170 -37.12 -18.44 7.38
N CYS A 171 -37.22 -17.19 7.82
CA CYS A 171 -36.30 -16.15 7.40
C CYS A 171 -35.72 -15.40 8.60
N ALA A 172 -34.49 -14.97 8.46
CA ALA A 172 -33.78 -14.12 9.40
C ALA A 172 -33.15 -12.94 8.68
N LEU A 173 -33.18 -11.78 9.30
CA LEU A 173 -32.50 -10.58 8.81
C LEU A 173 -31.07 -10.57 9.32
N SER A 174 -30.12 -10.33 8.44
CA SER A 174 -28.69 -10.14 8.75
C SER A 174 -28.14 -8.97 7.97
N GLN A 175 -26.89 -8.61 8.22
CA GLN A 175 -26.22 -7.49 7.57
C GLN A 175 -24.76 -7.87 7.27
N PHE A 176 -24.20 -7.35 6.19
CA PHE A 176 -22.79 -7.49 5.84
C PHE A 176 -22.25 -6.21 5.19
N ASP A 177 -20.94 -6.07 5.14
CA ASP A 177 -20.28 -5.01 4.39
C ASP A 177 -20.04 -5.49 2.95
N HIS A 178 -20.87 -5.03 1.99
CA HIS A 178 -20.69 -5.36 0.58
C HIS A 178 -19.52 -4.58 0.01
N LEU A 179 -18.39 -5.26 -0.20
CA LEU A 179 -17.12 -4.67 -0.58
C LEU A 179 -17.07 -4.38 -2.08
N ALA A 180 -16.33 -3.33 -2.43
CA ALA A 180 -15.88 -3.14 -3.81
C ALA A 180 -14.69 -4.05 -4.10
N GLU A 181 -14.43 -4.32 -5.38
CA GLU A 181 -13.23 -4.98 -5.85
C GLU A 181 -12.06 -4.01 -5.78
N SER A 182 -11.21 -4.15 -4.78
CA SER A 182 -10.06 -3.28 -4.53
C SER A 182 -8.77 -4.07 -4.56
N TYR A 183 -7.91 -3.74 -5.52
CA TYR A 183 -6.59 -4.34 -5.67
C TYR A 183 -5.51 -3.48 -5.04
N GLU A 184 -4.59 -4.12 -4.36
CA GLU A 184 -3.38 -3.54 -3.78
C GLU A 184 -2.18 -4.33 -4.27
N LEU A 185 -1.15 -3.62 -4.73
CA LEU A 185 0.11 -4.21 -5.13
C LEU A 185 1.20 -3.79 -4.15
N ASP A 186 1.73 -4.75 -3.43
CA ASP A 186 2.94 -4.60 -2.64
C ASP A 186 4.11 -5.26 -3.37
N SER A 187 5.31 -4.74 -3.18
CA SER A 187 6.51 -5.36 -3.71
C SER A 187 7.68 -5.23 -2.77
N ALA A 188 8.38 -6.34 -2.57
CA ALA A 188 9.67 -6.33 -1.93
C ALA A 188 10.77 -6.20 -2.99
N PHE A 189 11.69 -5.26 -2.77
CA PHE A 189 12.89 -5.11 -3.56
C PHE A 189 14.10 -5.40 -2.67
N HIS A 190 14.83 -6.44 -2.98
CA HIS A 190 16.07 -6.74 -2.27
C HIS A 190 17.27 -6.51 -3.16
N ILE A 191 18.15 -5.66 -2.70
CA ILE A 191 19.49 -5.46 -3.27
C ILE A 191 20.45 -5.23 -2.11
N ASP A 192 21.65 -5.83 -2.20
CA ASP A 192 22.67 -5.60 -1.18
C ASP A 192 23.55 -4.41 -1.54
N ARG A 193 23.94 -3.63 -0.52
CA ARG A 193 24.81 -2.46 -0.73
C ARG A 193 26.17 -2.85 -1.31
N GLU A 194 26.73 -3.96 -0.88
CA GLU A 194 28.04 -4.44 -1.37
C GLU A 194 27.95 -5.08 -2.77
N ALA A 195 26.74 -5.33 -3.30
CA ALA A 195 26.55 -5.71 -4.70
C ALA A 195 26.68 -4.50 -5.65
N LEU A 196 26.50 -3.29 -5.12
CA LEU A 196 26.50 -2.03 -5.87
C LEU A 196 27.91 -1.43 -5.96
N VAL A 197 28.87 -2.23 -6.37
CA VAL A 197 30.24 -1.79 -6.65
C VAL A 197 30.33 -1.24 -8.07
N LYS A 198 30.92 -0.07 -8.22
CA LYS A 198 31.17 0.62 -9.51
C LYS A 198 31.61 -0.34 -10.62
N GLY A 199 30.89 -0.34 -11.75
CA GLY A 199 31.19 -1.14 -12.91
C GLY A 199 31.02 -2.65 -12.76
N ALA A 200 30.48 -3.13 -11.63
CA ALA A 200 30.07 -4.52 -11.42
C ALA A 200 28.65 -4.76 -11.91
N THR A 201 28.25 -6.03 -12.09
CA THR A 201 26.88 -6.41 -12.33
C THR A 201 26.20 -6.68 -11.00
N ALA A 202 25.13 -5.95 -10.70
CA ALA A 202 24.30 -6.15 -9.51
C ALA A 202 23.03 -6.92 -9.86
N LYS A 203 22.46 -7.59 -8.84
CA LYS A 203 21.21 -8.35 -8.95
C LYS A 203 20.19 -7.76 -7.98
N VAL A 204 19.01 -7.43 -8.49
CA VAL A 204 17.86 -7.08 -7.66
C VAL A 204 16.83 -8.22 -7.68
N ILE A 205 16.31 -8.58 -6.52
CA ILE A 205 15.19 -9.50 -6.40
C ILE A 205 13.92 -8.67 -6.25
N LEU A 206 12.96 -8.91 -7.14
CA LEU A 206 11.61 -8.35 -7.08
C LEU A 206 10.63 -9.45 -6.67
N ARG A 207 9.95 -9.24 -5.57
CA ARG A 207 8.90 -10.12 -5.04
C ARG A 207 7.59 -9.37 -4.97
N PRO A 208 6.70 -9.49 -5.98
CA PRO A 208 5.40 -8.86 -5.97
C PRO A 208 4.38 -9.67 -5.14
N LEU A 209 3.48 -8.98 -4.49
CA LEU A 209 2.32 -9.53 -3.83
C LEU A 209 1.08 -8.74 -4.24
N LEU A 210 0.18 -9.37 -4.96
CA LEU A 210 -1.11 -8.80 -5.32
C LEU A 210 -2.15 -9.22 -4.28
N ARG A 211 -2.87 -8.25 -3.73
CA ARG A 211 -3.99 -8.46 -2.80
C ARG A 211 -5.29 -7.95 -3.39
N LEU A 212 -6.36 -8.66 -3.11
CA LEU A 212 -7.73 -8.25 -3.38
C LEU A 212 -8.47 -8.17 -2.04
N ASN A 213 -8.87 -6.98 -1.66
CA ASN A 213 -9.49 -6.71 -0.35
C ASN A 213 -8.67 -7.29 0.83
N GLY A 214 -7.34 -7.12 0.79
CA GLY A 214 -6.42 -7.62 1.81
C GLY A 214 -6.04 -9.10 1.71
N TYR A 215 -6.70 -9.90 0.87
CA TYR A 215 -6.37 -11.31 0.64
C TYR A 215 -5.48 -11.47 -0.59
N PRO A 216 -4.41 -12.28 -0.53
CA PRO A 216 -3.54 -12.46 -1.68
C PRO A 216 -4.22 -13.24 -2.78
N VAL A 217 -3.97 -12.78 -3.97
CA VAL A 217 -4.40 -13.42 -5.21
C VAL A 217 -3.20 -13.68 -6.11
N SER A 218 -3.41 -14.50 -7.13
CA SER A 218 -2.33 -14.84 -8.04
C SER A 218 -1.78 -13.62 -8.78
N THR A 219 -0.47 -13.48 -8.82
CA THR A 219 0.24 -12.47 -9.62
C THR A 219 0.05 -12.65 -11.12
N ASN A 220 -0.48 -13.79 -11.57
CA ASN A 220 -0.85 -14.01 -12.98
C ASN A 220 -2.01 -13.11 -13.47
N LEU A 221 -2.72 -12.46 -12.54
CA LEU A 221 -3.73 -11.45 -12.86
C LEU A 221 -3.13 -10.11 -13.30
N LEU A 222 -1.83 -9.92 -13.08
CA LEU A 222 -1.12 -8.71 -13.49
C LEU A 222 -0.90 -8.72 -15.00
N GLU A 223 -1.31 -7.63 -15.64
CA GLU A 223 -1.11 -7.34 -17.05
C GLU A 223 -0.11 -6.18 -17.19
N ASP A 224 0.58 -6.06 -18.30
CA ASP A 224 1.50 -4.94 -18.62
C ASP A 224 2.49 -4.65 -17.46
N THR A 225 3.19 -5.69 -17.01
CA THR A 225 4.13 -5.59 -15.88
C THR A 225 5.44 -4.92 -16.31
N GLU A 226 5.81 -3.87 -15.59
CA GLU A 226 6.96 -3.03 -15.91
C GLU A 226 7.81 -2.74 -14.66
N LEU A 227 9.12 -2.86 -14.78
CA LEU A 227 10.10 -2.43 -13.79
C LEU A 227 10.88 -1.25 -14.34
N VAL A 228 10.88 -0.14 -13.63
CA VAL A 228 11.73 1.03 -13.92
C VAL A 228 12.82 1.11 -12.87
N ILE A 229 14.08 1.09 -13.35
CA ILE A 229 15.26 1.32 -12.52
C ILE A 229 15.69 2.77 -12.75
N SER A 230 15.61 3.59 -11.73
CA SER A 230 16.04 4.98 -11.76
C SER A 230 17.29 5.14 -10.92
N SER A 231 18.38 5.58 -11.53
CA SER A 231 19.63 5.88 -10.84
C SER A 231 19.91 7.39 -10.90
N VAL A 232 20.51 7.92 -9.86
CA VAL A 232 21.00 9.31 -9.82
C VAL A 232 22.48 9.25 -9.47
N ASP A 233 23.28 9.97 -10.20
CA ASP A 233 24.72 10.05 -9.93
C ASP A 233 25.03 11.08 -8.84
N LEU A 234 26.34 11.20 -8.49
CA LEU A 234 26.82 12.17 -7.49
C LEU A 234 26.62 13.63 -7.92
N ASP A 235 26.46 13.89 -9.21
CA ASP A 235 26.17 15.23 -9.74
C ASP A 235 24.67 15.53 -9.82
N GLY A 236 23.84 14.60 -9.38
CA GLY A 236 22.39 14.74 -9.36
C GLY A 236 21.71 14.43 -10.68
N ILE A 237 22.41 13.79 -11.63
CA ILE A 237 21.87 13.49 -12.95
C ILE A 237 21.10 12.17 -12.90
N PRO A 238 19.81 12.17 -13.26
CA PRO A 238 18.98 10.97 -13.25
C PRO A 238 19.17 10.17 -14.54
N ASN A 239 19.25 8.86 -14.41
CA ASN A 239 19.11 7.92 -15.52
C ASN A 239 18.01 6.90 -15.21
N ASN A 240 17.21 6.52 -16.21
CA ASN A 240 16.09 5.63 -16.04
C ASN A 240 16.14 4.52 -17.10
N THR A 241 16.08 3.29 -16.63
CA THR A 241 15.97 2.09 -17.48
C THR A 241 14.62 1.44 -17.26
N LYS A 242 13.93 1.17 -18.35
CA LYS A 242 12.63 0.50 -18.35
C LYS A 242 12.78 -0.94 -18.79
N ILE A 243 12.13 -1.86 -18.09
CA ILE A 243 12.19 -3.30 -18.33
C ILE A 243 10.77 -3.84 -18.32
N ASP A 244 10.32 -4.41 -19.44
CA ASP A 244 9.08 -5.17 -19.49
C ASP A 244 9.31 -6.54 -18.87
N LEU A 245 8.51 -6.88 -17.86
CA LEU A 245 8.71 -8.10 -17.11
C LEU A 245 7.95 -9.29 -17.73
N PRO A 246 8.53 -10.49 -17.69
CA PRO A 246 7.81 -11.70 -18.07
C PRO A 246 6.70 -11.99 -17.02
N LYS A 247 5.78 -12.88 -17.36
CA LYS A 247 4.79 -13.37 -16.39
C LYS A 247 5.49 -14.02 -15.19
N PHE A 248 5.01 -13.71 -14.00
CA PHE A 248 5.59 -14.23 -12.76
C PHE A 248 5.29 -15.74 -12.62
N GLU A 249 6.32 -16.50 -12.32
CA GLU A 249 6.20 -17.92 -11.99
C GLU A 249 5.82 -18.08 -10.51
N GLN A 250 4.83 -18.90 -10.24
CA GLN A 250 4.43 -19.18 -8.85
C GLN A 250 5.57 -19.85 -8.07
N GLY A 251 5.90 -19.33 -6.90
CA GLY A 251 6.99 -19.86 -6.07
C GLY A 251 8.40 -19.50 -6.56
N ARG A 252 8.53 -18.46 -7.39
CA ARG A 252 9.83 -17.92 -7.81
C ARG A 252 9.78 -16.40 -7.82
N ASP A 253 10.76 -15.76 -7.18
CA ASP A 253 10.91 -14.33 -7.22
C ASP A 253 11.67 -13.92 -8.50
N TYR A 254 11.31 -12.79 -9.07
CA TYR A 254 12.00 -12.29 -10.26
C TYR A 254 13.38 -11.72 -9.88
N VAL A 255 14.40 -12.08 -10.67
CA VAL A 255 15.76 -11.59 -10.46
C VAL A 255 16.19 -10.86 -11.72
N HIS A 256 16.55 -9.59 -11.57
CA HIS A 256 17.09 -8.80 -12.66
C HIS A 256 18.56 -8.45 -12.40
N GLU A 257 19.38 -8.56 -13.46
CA GLU A 257 20.80 -8.18 -13.43
C GLU A 257 20.99 -6.87 -14.20
N PHE A 258 21.71 -5.94 -13.62
CA PHE A 258 22.02 -4.67 -14.27
C PHE A 258 23.44 -4.20 -13.95
N PRO A 259 24.10 -3.48 -14.88
CA PRO A 259 25.40 -2.87 -14.60
C PRO A 259 25.26 -1.70 -13.63
N VAL A 260 26.18 -1.61 -12.68
CA VAL A 260 26.22 -0.53 -11.69
C VAL A 260 26.91 0.70 -12.30
N PRO A 261 26.24 1.87 -12.36
CA PRO A 261 26.83 3.11 -12.85
C PRO A 261 28.08 3.54 -12.06
N GLU A 262 28.98 4.26 -12.71
CA GLU A 262 30.27 4.62 -12.10
C GLU A 262 30.15 5.56 -10.91
N ARG A 263 29.22 6.47 -10.88
CA ARG A 263 29.12 7.51 -9.85
C ARG A 263 27.77 7.49 -9.16
N LEU A 264 27.28 6.29 -8.87
CA LEU A 264 25.95 6.07 -8.34
C LEU A 264 25.78 6.70 -6.95
N ALA A 265 24.90 7.70 -6.81
CA ALA A 265 24.50 8.32 -5.54
C ALA A 265 23.25 7.68 -4.95
N SER A 266 22.22 7.43 -5.79
CA SER A 266 20.99 6.81 -5.36
C SER A 266 20.36 5.93 -6.42
N LEU A 267 19.52 5.00 -5.99
CA LEU A 267 18.86 4.01 -6.85
C LEU A 267 17.40 3.90 -6.42
N ALA A 268 16.50 3.91 -7.37
CA ALA A 268 15.08 3.66 -7.11
C ALA A 268 14.58 2.58 -8.06
N PHE A 269 13.72 1.72 -7.53
CA PHE A 269 12.99 0.72 -8.29
C PHE A 269 11.52 1.07 -8.23
N SER A 270 10.86 1.14 -9.38
CA SER A 270 9.42 1.31 -9.49
C SER A 270 8.85 0.15 -10.29
N PHE A 271 7.96 -0.61 -9.66
CA PHE A 271 7.25 -1.70 -10.31
C PHE A 271 5.80 -1.28 -10.53
N SER A 272 5.34 -1.39 -11.76
CA SER A 272 3.96 -1.09 -12.13
C SER A 272 3.33 -2.22 -12.91
N ALA A 273 2.02 -2.36 -12.77
CA ALA A 273 1.23 -3.36 -13.44
C ALA A 273 -0.22 -2.90 -13.58
N LYS A 274 -0.97 -3.53 -14.45
CA LYS A 274 -2.41 -3.35 -14.58
C LYS A 274 -3.14 -4.59 -14.11
N VAL A 275 -4.32 -4.40 -13.53
CA VAL A 275 -5.23 -5.48 -13.17
C VAL A 275 -6.63 -5.18 -13.68
N LYS A 276 -7.31 -6.17 -14.22
CA LYS A 276 -8.70 -6.02 -14.69
C LYS A 276 -9.65 -6.04 -13.50
N ASN A 277 -10.33 -4.94 -13.26
CA ASN A 277 -11.37 -4.81 -12.26
C ASN A 277 -12.72 -5.18 -12.90
N LEU A 278 -13.29 -6.31 -12.50
CA LEU A 278 -14.51 -6.85 -13.09
C LEU A 278 -15.76 -6.07 -12.67
N SER A 279 -15.79 -5.63 -11.40
CA SER A 279 -16.96 -4.91 -10.85
C SER A 279 -17.13 -3.52 -11.46
N ARG A 280 -16.06 -2.88 -11.91
CA ARG A 280 -16.06 -1.56 -12.55
C ARG A 280 -15.85 -1.60 -14.06
N ALA A 281 -15.62 -2.78 -14.63
CA ALA A 281 -15.27 -2.98 -16.05
C ALA A 281 -14.10 -2.08 -16.50
N SER A 282 -13.13 -1.81 -15.61
CA SER A 282 -11.95 -0.96 -15.82
C SER A 282 -10.65 -1.74 -15.64
N ARG A 283 -9.53 -1.12 -16.03
CA ARG A 283 -8.20 -1.60 -15.66
C ARG A 283 -7.63 -0.66 -14.63
N ASP A 284 -7.34 -1.18 -13.45
CA ASP A 284 -6.71 -0.44 -12.37
C ASP A 284 -5.20 -0.49 -12.57
N VAL A 285 -4.54 0.67 -12.52
CA VAL A 285 -3.08 0.79 -12.58
C VAL A 285 -2.53 0.77 -11.16
N LEU A 286 -1.65 -0.16 -10.89
CA LEU A 286 -1.02 -0.36 -9.59
C LEU A 286 0.48 -0.10 -9.72
N ALA A 287 1.07 0.57 -8.73
CA ALA A 287 2.51 0.81 -8.70
C ALA A 287 3.04 0.81 -7.27
N THR A 288 4.30 0.40 -7.14
CA THR A 288 5.03 0.41 -5.87
C THR A 288 6.49 0.75 -6.12
N ASP A 289 7.11 1.50 -5.22
CA ASP A 289 8.48 2.01 -5.37
C ASP A 289 9.31 1.74 -4.13
N ARG A 290 10.61 1.58 -4.36
CA ARG A 290 11.62 1.52 -3.31
C ARG A 290 12.81 2.37 -3.70
N TYR A 291 13.27 3.20 -2.75
CA TYR A 291 14.40 4.09 -2.92
C TYR A 291 15.56 3.66 -2.01
N PHE A 292 16.79 3.75 -2.56
CA PHE A 292 18.03 3.43 -1.85
C PHE A 292 19.03 4.58 -2.02
N THR A 293 19.52 5.11 -0.93
CA THR A 293 20.71 5.99 -0.95
C THR A 293 21.96 5.12 -0.92
N ILE A 294 22.87 5.32 -1.86
CA ILE A 294 24.02 4.47 -2.07
C ILE A 294 25.31 5.14 -1.59
N ASN A 295 25.51 6.39 -1.98
CA ASN A 295 26.74 7.12 -1.75
C ASN A 295 26.43 8.62 -1.60
N GLU A 296 26.98 9.21 -0.55
CA GLU A 296 26.87 10.67 -0.29
C GLU A 296 28.26 11.29 -0.10
N SER A 297 29.29 10.72 -0.70
CA SER A 297 30.67 11.19 -0.55
C SER A 297 30.90 12.61 -1.10
N ASP A 298 30.01 13.09 -1.97
CA ASP A 298 29.99 14.47 -2.47
C ASP A 298 29.51 15.48 -1.42
N LYS A 299 28.74 15.02 -0.41
CA LYS A 299 28.16 15.87 0.64
C LYS A 299 29.01 15.95 1.90
N THR A 300 30.15 15.25 1.95
CA THR A 300 31.02 15.20 3.10
C THR A 300 32.44 15.55 2.73
N LEU A 301 33.11 16.28 3.62
CA LEU A 301 34.56 16.54 3.53
C LEU A 301 35.40 15.38 4.06
N ASN A 302 34.81 14.38 4.67
CA ASN A 302 35.50 13.24 5.25
C ASN A 302 36.12 12.37 4.16
N THR A 303 37.34 12.00 4.35
CA THR A 303 38.12 11.12 3.44
C THR A 303 38.07 9.67 3.88
N ASP A 304 37.56 9.40 5.05
CA ASP A 304 37.37 8.05 5.63
C ASP A 304 35.97 7.84 6.16
N ALA A 305 35.58 6.59 6.29
CA ALA A 305 34.29 6.16 6.77
C ALA A 305 34.40 4.98 7.73
N LEU A 306 33.37 4.78 8.54
CA LEU A 306 33.29 3.70 9.52
C LEU A 306 32.40 2.59 9.00
N PHE A 307 32.89 1.36 9.09
CA PHE A 307 32.18 0.15 8.70
C PHE A 307 32.13 -0.81 9.87
N LEU A 308 30.97 -1.43 10.09
CA LEU A 308 30.81 -2.48 11.07
C LEU A 308 30.90 -3.84 10.39
N SER A 309 31.78 -4.69 10.86
CA SER A 309 31.92 -6.08 10.41
C SER A 309 31.69 -7.06 11.55
N GLN A 310 31.29 -8.29 11.23
CA GLN A 310 31.13 -9.37 12.18
C GLN A 310 31.81 -10.65 11.67
N THR A 311 32.65 -11.23 12.50
CA THR A 311 33.28 -12.52 12.26
C THR A 311 32.95 -13.49 13.41
N ARG A 312 33.47 -14.72 13.34
CA ARG A 312 33.36 -15.67 14.47
C ARG A 312 33.98 -15.15 15.76
N ARG A 313 34.89 -14.16 15.68
CA ARG A 313 35.56 -13.53 16.84
C ARG A 313 34.73 -12.39 17.47
N GLY A 314 33.63 -11.99 16.87
CA GLY A 314 32.78 -10.89 17.32
C GLY A 314 32.72 -9.74 16.31
N TYR A 315 32.29 -8.58 16.79
CA TYR A 315 32.10 -7.36 16.01
C TYR A 315 33.35 -6.50 16.00
N PHE A 316 33.60 -5.84 14.86
CA PHE A 316 34.68 -4.92 14.65
C PHE A 316 34.20 -3.67 13.94
N ILE A 317 34.68 -2.51 14.37
CA ILE A 317 34.58 -1.29 13.58
C ILE A 317 35.85 -1.20 12.75
N GLU A 318 35.73 -0.96 11.47
CA GLU A 318 36.84 -0.70 10.53
C GLU A 318 36.73 0.77 10.06
N ALA A 319 37.78 1.57 10.29
CA ALA A 319 37.92 2.91 9.71
C ALA A 319 38.72 2.78 8.42
N LEU A 320 38.09 3.06 7.29
CA LEU A 320 38.68 2.90 5.96
C LEU A 320 38.58 4.19 5.17
N GLY A 321 39.65 4.51 4.45
CA GLY A 321 39.65 5.60 3.50
C GLY A 321 38.84 5.27 2.24
N ARG A 322 38.70 6.23 1.34
CA ARG A 322 37.87 6.10 0.11
C ARG A 322 38.35 5.00 -0.84
N ASN A 323 39.63 4.57 -0.77
CA ASN A 323 40.17 3.42 -1.53
C ASN A 323 40.22 2.13 -0.72
N GLY A 324 39.64 2.11 0.49
CA GLY A 324 39.71 0.95 1.38
C GLY A 324 40.99 0.82 2.21
N GLU A 325 41.85 1.83 2.19
CA GLU A 325 43.05 1.88 3.03
C GLU A 325 42.69 2.00 4.51
N ALA A 326 43.36 1.24 5.37
CA ALA A 326 43.17 1.28 6.81
C ALA A 326 43.59 2.66 7.36
N VAL A 327 42.75 3.22 8.24
CA VAL A 327 43.06 4.49 8.93
C VAL A 327 43.40 4.19 10.38
N PRO A 328 44.70 4.09 10.72
CA PRO A 328 45.14 3.87 12.10
C PRO A 328 44.94 5.13 12.94
N ASP A 329 44.92 4.91 14.25
CA ASP A 329 44.87 5.99 15.24
C ASP A 329 43.64 6.90 15.14
N ARG A 330 42.59 6.48 14.42
CA ARG A 330 41.33 7.22 14.30
C ARG A 330 40.55 7.17 15.62
N ALA A 331 40.37 8.33 16.24
CA ALA A 331 39.51 8.47 17.41
C ALA A 331 38.04 8.45 17.00
N VAL A 332 37.20 7.73 17.75
CA VAL A 332 35.75 7.66 17.52
C VAL A 332 35.02 7.66 18.86
N VAL A 333 33.76 8.13 18.85
CA VAL A 333 32.87 8.07 19.99
C VAL A 333 31.80 6.99 19.72
N LEU A 334 31.80 5.94 20.53
CA LEU A 334 30.81 4.88 20.47
C LEU A 334 29.76 5.10 21.55
N VAL A 335 28.50 5.11 21.13
CA VAL A 335 27.34 5.10 22.02
C VAL A 335 26.63 3.77 21.86
N ALA A 336 26.49 3.02 22.94
CA ALA A 336 25.80 1.72 22.96
C ALA A 336 24.52 1.78 23.78
N LYS A 337 23.43 1.22 23.25
CA LYS A 337 22.16 1.04 23.93
C LYS A 337 21.94 -0.43 24.23
N HIS A 338 21.81 -0.74 25.50
CA HIS A 338 21.46 -2.08 25.95
C HIS A 338 19.94 -2.27 26.01
N LEU A 339 19.45 -3.47 25.78
CA LEU A 339 18.02 -3.81 25.80
C LEU A 339 17.33 -3.49 27.13
N ASP A 340 18.00 -3.82 28.24
CA ASP A 340 17.43 -3.74 29.58
C ASP A 340 17.62 -2.39 30.25
N PHE A 341 18.44 -1.48 29.71
CA PHE A 341 18.73 -0.20 30.32
C PHE A 341 18.14 0.97 29.53
N GLN A 342 17.57 1.94 30.22
CA GLN A 342 17.07 3.16 29.57
C GLN A 342 18.18 4.09 29.11
N THR A 343 19.28 4.14 29.87
CA THR A 343 20.45 4.98 29.57
C THR A 343 21.37 4.32 28.55
N THR A 344 22.04 5.14 27.76
CA THR A 344 23.11 4.70 26.85
C THR A 344 24.48 4.75 27.52
N ARG A 345 25.43 3.98 27.02
CA ARG A 345 26.84 4.06 27.42
C ARG A 345 27.64 4.72 26.30
N THR A 346 28.49 5.65 26.65
CA THR A 346 29.39 6.37 25.72
C THR A 346 30.82 6.00 26.02
N LEU A 347 31.59 5.64 24.99
CA LEU A 347 32.96 5.22 25.06
C LEU A 347 33.79 5.97 23.99
N GLY A 348 34.92 6.56 24.39
CA GLY A 348 35.93 7.03 23.45
C GLY A 348 36.86 5.90 23.09
N LEU A 349 36.99 5.58 21.81
CA LEU A 349 37.81 4.48 21.28
C LEU A 349 38.74 4.98 20.20
N LYS A 350 39.77 4.19 19.89
CA LYS A 350 40.76 4.51 18.87
C LYS A 350 41.08 3.26 18.04
N THR A 351 41.21 3.42 16.73
CA THR A 351 41.59 2.31 15.86
C THR A 351 43.03 1.89 16.06
N ASP A 352 43.32 0.61 15.88
CA ASP A 352 44.65 0.02 15.91
C ASP A 352 45.41 0.27 14.60
N ARG A 353 46.57 -0.40 14.42
CA ARG A 353 47.41 -0.26 13.23
C ARG A 353 46.71 -0.73 11.95
N ASP A 354 45.75 -1.63 12.07
CA ASP A 354 44.96 -2.18 10.96
C ASP A 354 43.66 -1.38 10.72
N GLY A 355 43.50 -0.21 11.38
CA GLY A 355 42.29 0.61 11.27
C GLY A 355 41.06 0.00 11.97
N ARG A 356 41.24 -0.91 12.96
CA ARG A 356 40.18 -1.69 13.56
C ARG A 356 39.99 -1.36 15.04
N ILE A 357 38.75 -1.51 15.49
CA ILE A 357 38.34 -1.49 16.90
C ILE A 357 37.58 -2.79 17.17
N ALA A 358 38.15 -3.67 18.01
CA ALA A 358 37.48 -4.92 18.40
C ALA A 358 36.40 -4.63 19.48
N LEU A 359 35.14 -4.94 19.21
CA LEU A 359 34.04 -4.76 20.14
C LEU A 359 33.63 -6.07 20.83
N GLY A 360 34.09 -7.21 20.35
CA GLY A 360 33.73 -8.51 20.89
C GLY A 360 32.30 -8.93 20.59
N ALA A 361 31.69 -9.71 21.47
CA ALA A 361 30.42 -10.39 21.22
C ALA A 361 29.17 -9.50 21.41
N MET A 362 29.23 -8.40 22.12
CA MET A 362 28.16 -7.42 22.40
C MET A 362 26.82 -8.04 22.83
N PRO A 363 26.74 -8.88 23.89
CA PRO A 363 25.46 -9.45 24.30
C PRO A 363 24.52 -8.38 24.84
N GLY A 364 23.22 -8.46 24.48
CA GLY A 364 22.18 -7.55 24.97
C GLY A 364 22.27 -6.12 24.42
N ILE A 365 23.18 -5.81 23.52
CA ILE A 365 23.24 -4.51 22.86
C ILE A 365 22.17 -4.45 21.78
N GLU A 366 21.25 -3.49 21.89
CA GLU A 366 20.16 -3.24 20.94
C GLU A 366 20.68 -2.56 19.65
N TRP A 367 21.48 -1.51 19.86
CA TRP A 367 22.13 -0.77 18.78
C TRP A 367 23.41 -0.09 19.27
N ILE A 368 24.27 0.19 18.33
CA ILE A 368 25.43 1.07 18.53
C ILE A 368 25.38 2.24 17.55
N ARG A 369 25.84 3.39 18.01
CA ARG A 369 26.13 4.56 17.18
C ARG A 369 27.58 4.91 17.34
N VAL A 370 28.28 5.08 16.23
CA VAL A 370 29.69 5.45 16.22
C VAL A 370 29.83 6.75 15.45
N SER A 371 30.47 7.72 16.07
CA SER A 371 30.63 9.05 15.50
C SER A 371 32.10 9.39 15.34
N HIS A 372 32.43 10.05 14.25
CA HIS A 372 33.69 10.76 14.07
C HIS A 372 33.72 12.04 14.92
N PRO A 373 34.94 12.55 15.24
CA PRO A 373 35.07 13.81 15.94
C PRO A 373 34.47 15.02 15.21
N ASP A 374 34.32 14.96 13.90
CA ASP A 374 33.72 15.98 13.05
C ASP A 374 32.18 15.99 13.04
N GLY A 375 31.57 15.05 13.76
CA GLY A 375 30.10 14.95 13.92
C GLY A 375 29.40 14.00 12.97
N SER A 376 30.06 13.42 11.96
CA SER A 376 29.46 12.34 11.15
C SER A 376 29.23 11.11 12.00
N SER A 377 28.09 10.43 11.83
CA SER A 377 27.73 9.29 12.69
C SER A 377 27.03 8.17 11.94
N TYR A 378 27.36 6.93 12.32
CA TYR A 378 26.81 5.70 11.78
C TYR A 378 26.11 4.93 12.89
N GLN A 379 24.91 4.40 12.61
CA GLN A 379 24.17 3.62 13.59
C GLN A 379 23.81 2.26 13.02
N TRP A 380 24.10 1.20 13.80
CA TRP A 380 23.77 -0.18 13.45
C TRP A 380 22.90 -0.83 14.51
N PRO A 381 21.83 -1.55 14.11
CA PRO A 381 21.06 -2.40 15.00
C PRO A 381 21.81 -3.73 15.19
N ILE A 382 22.27 -4.02 16.40
CA ILE A 382 23.08 -5.21 16.70
C ILE A 382 22.19 -6.41 17.00
N ASP A 383 21.17 -6.22 17.79
CA ASP A 383 20.31 -7.30 18.28
C ASP A 383 19.50 -7.96 17.14
N ARG A 384 18.96 -7.15 16.25
CA ARG A 384 18.17 -7.62 15.08
C ARG A 384 18.98 -8.49 14.13
N ASP A 385 20.26 -8.19 13.99
CA ASP A 385 21.17 -8.93 13.10
C ASP A 385 21.72 -10.20 13.71
N ARG A 386 21.71 -10.29 15.04
CA ARG A 386 22.35 -11.40 15.74
C ARG A 386 21.50 -12.64 15.83
N SER A 387 20.20 -12.51 16.11
CA SER A 387 19.31 -13.61 16.47
C SER A 387 18.46 -14.14 15.33
N GLY A 388 18.49 -13.48 14.19
CA GLY A 388 17.56 -13.75 13.10
C GLY A 388 16.21 -13.07 13.33
N ARG A 389 15.31 -13.20 12.38
CA ARG A 389 13.97 -12.59 12.38
C ARG A 389 12.97 -13.49 11.70
N ASN A 390 11.72 -13.42 12.15
CA ASN A 390 10.59 -14.11 11.56
C ASN A 390 9.43 -13.12 11.38
N VAL A 391 8.69 -13.26 10.30
CA VAL A 391 7.37 -12.62 10.18
C VAL A 391 6.42 -13.36 11.10
N GLN A 392 5.67 -12.61 11.89
CA GLN A 392 4.75 -13.16 12.88
C GLN A 392 3.36 -12.53 12.68
N PRO A 393 2.29 -13.35 12.78
CA PRO A 393 0.93 -12.83 12.70
C PRO A 393 0.61 -11.97 13.93
N SER A 394 -0.33 -11.05 13.80
CA SER A 394 -0.85 -10.27 14.93
C SER A 394 -1.86 -11.06 15.76
N VAL A 395 -2.60 -11.98 15.10
CA VAL A 395 -3.64 -12.81 15.71
C VAL A 395 -3.52 -14.24 15.19
N ILE A 396 -3.68 -15.20 16.08
CA ILE A 396 -3.77 -16.64 15.74
C ILE A 396 -5.07 -17.18 16.33
N HIS A 397 -5.83 -17.88 15.52
CA HIS A 397 -7.04 -18.58 15.91
C HIS A 397 -6.78 -20.08 15.99
N ALA A 398 -7.28 -20.72 17.02
CA ALA A 398 -7.06 -22.16 17.24
C ALA A 398 -8.24 -22.84 17.91
N SER A 399 -8.34 -24.14 17.74
CA SER A 399 -9.18 -25.01 18.57
C SER A 399 -8.46 -25.37 19.88
N ALA A 400 -9.19 -25.64 20.93
CA ALA A 400 -8.65 -25.97 22.26
C ALA A 400 -7.80 -27.23 22.30
N ASP A 401 -8.01 -28.15 21.34
CA ASP A 401 -7.29 -29.41 21.16
C ASP A 401 -6.08 -29.32 20.21
N GLU A 402 -5.79 -28.12 19.71
CA GLU A 402 -4.75 -27.87 18.71
C GLU A 402 -3.44 -27.43 19.32
N VAL A 403 -2.33 -27.85 18.69
CA VAL A 403 -0.99 -27.32 18.98
C VAL A 403 -0.77 -26.11 18.07
N ILE A 404 -0.54 -24.94 18.69
CA ILE A 404 -0.25 -23.70 18.00
C ILE A 404 1.26 -23.60 17.83
N GLU A 405 1.74 -23.37 16.60
CA GLU A 405 3.14 -23.17 16.27
C GLU A 405 3.43 -21.70 15.98
N VAL A 406 4.41 -21.14 16.70
CA VAL A 406 4.88 -19.78 16.47
C VAL A 406 6.39 -19.80 16.24
N ALA A 407 6.83 -19.38 15.04
CA ALA A 407 8.25 -19.29 14.75
C ALA A 407 8.90 -18.14 15.54
N VAL A 408 10.02 -18.43 16.16
CA VAL A 408 10.82 -17.44 16.89
C VAL A 408 12.27 -17.52 16.46
N PRO A 409 13.05 -16.43 16.57
CA PRO A 409 14.46 -16.49 16.25
C PRO A 409 15.16 -17.59 17.02
N TRP A 410 15.77 -18.53 16.28
CA TRP A 410 16.48 -19.66 16.90
C TRP A 410 17.81 -19.21 17.49
N GLN A 411 18.05 -19.50 18.77
CA GLN A 411 19.35 -19.32 19.40
C GLN A 411 19.86 -20.70 19.89
N ALA A 412 21.04 -21.06 19.47
CA ALA A 412 21.71 -22.26 19.98
C ALA A 412 22.24 -22.00 21.39
N GLY A 413 21.74 -22.75 22.36
CA GLY A 413 22.20 -22.67 23.76
C GLY A 413 21.08 -22.31 24.72
N GLY A 414 20.90 -23.14 25.76
CA GLY A 414 19.81 -23.14 26.72
C GLY A 414 19.40 -21.79 27.29
N GLN A 415 18.51 -21.08 26.55
CA GLN A 415 17.90 -19.87 27.08
C GLN A 415 16.83 -20.25 28.11
N ASP A 416 16.81 -19.52 29.21
CA ASP A 416 15.67 -19.53 30.12
C ASP A 416 14.39 -19.16 29.34
N LYS A 417 13.40 -20.02 29.39
CA LYS A 417 12.10 -19.80 28.74
C LYS A 417 11.50 -18.43 29.09
N ALA A 418 11.66 -18.01 30.32
CA ALA A 418 11.18 -16.75 30.81
C ALA A 418 11.82 -15.54 30.12
N SER A 419 13.01 -15.67 29.53
CA SER A 419 13.68 -14.61 28.78
C SER A 419 13.14 -14.45 27.33
N VAL A 420 12.49 -15.50 26.78
CA VAL A 420 12.05 -15.54 25.38
C VAL A 420 10.62 -15.05 25.23
N PHE A 421 9.71 -15.53 26.09
CA PHE A 421 8.28 -15.23 25.94
C PHE A 421 7.55 -15.18 27.28
N SER A 422 6.31 -14.71 27.25
CA SER A 422 5.30 -14.88 28.31
C SER A 422 3.94 -15.10 27.66
N LEU A 423 3.10 -15.95 28.25
CA LEU A 423 1.76 -16.24 27.77
C LEU A 423 0.74 -15.99 28.88
N PHE A 424 -0.15 -15.03 28.67
CA PHE A 424 -1.17 -14.68 29.65
C PHE A 424 -2.57 -14.86 29.10
N SER A 425 -3.51 -15.37 29.90
CA SER A 425 -4.92 -15.28 29.56
C SER A 425 -5.42 -13.85 29.75
N LYS A 426 -6.29 -13.39 28.82
CA LYS A 426 -6.83 -12.03 28.80
C LYS A 426 -8.33 -12.06 29.06
N LYS A 427 -8.81 -11.29 30.02
CA LYS A 427 -10.23 -11.06 30.28
C LYS A 427 -10.53 -9.57 30.09
N LYS A 428 -11.22 -9.21 28.99
CA LYS A 428 -11.41 -7.80 28.57
C LYS A 428 -10.04 -7.09 28.46
N SER A 429 -9.72 -6.16 29.35
CA SER A 429 -8.50 -5.33 29.33
C SER A 429 -7.41 -5.78 30.30
N PHE A 430 -7.59 -6.82 31.11
CA PHE A 430 -6.59 -7.25 32.08
C PHE A 430 -6.11 -8.69 31.89
N TYR A 431 -4.90 -8.99 32.38
CA TYR A 431 -4.32 -10.32 32.36
C TYR A 431 -4.77 -11.07 33.63
N ALA A 432 -5.33 -12.26 33.45
CA ALA A 432 -5.96 -13.01 34.53
C ALA A 432 -5.03 -14.08 35.10
N SER A 433 -4.26 -14.79 34.28
CA SER A 433 -3.38 -15.87 34.71
C SER A 433 -2.23 -16.10 33.73
N ASP A 434 -1.13 -16.62 34.22
CA ASP A 434 0.03 -17.01 33.44
C ASP A 434 -0.12 -18.47 32.97
N HIS A 435 0.05 -18.65 31.67
CA HIS A 435 -0.01 -19.94 30.98
C HIS A 435 1.32 -20.31 30.29
N SER A 436 2.43 -19.67 30.67
CA SER A 436 3.75 -19.93 30.07
C SER A 436 4.21 -21.37 30.20
N ALA A 437 3.68 -22.14 31.18
CA ALA A 437 3.93 -23.56 31.35
C ALA A 437 3.37 -24.41 30.17
N ALA A 438 2.32 -23.97 29.47
CA ALA A 438 1.73 -24.64 28.32
C ALA A 438 2.60 -24.54 27.05
N VAL A 439 3.73 -23.82 27.11
CA VAL A 439 4.59 -23.54 25.94
C VAL A 439 5.88 -24.33 26.02
N THR A 440 6.24 -25.02 24.93
CA THR A 440 7.55 -25.68 24.76
C THR A 440 8.30 -25.01 23.59
N LEU A 441 9.62 -24.82 23.79
CA LEU A 441 10.51 -24.30 22.75
C LEU A 441 11.25 -25.46 22.11
N ARG A 442 11.05 -25.69 20.81
CA ARG A 442 11.72 -26.77 20.06
C ARG A 442 11.97 -26.36 18.63
N GLY A 443 13.23 -26.50 18.17
CA GLY A 443 13.60 -26.28 16.75
C GLY A 443 13.31 -24.89 16.21
N GLY A 444 13.30 -23.85 17.07
CA GLY A 444 12.94 -22.48 16.67
C GLY A 444 11.42 -22.21 16.62
N TYR A 445 10.62 -23.09 17.22
CA TYR A 445 9.19 -22.91 17.36
C TYR A 445 8.77 -22.91 18.84
N LEU A 446 7.87 -22.01 19.18
CA LEU A 446 7.05 -22.11 20.38
C LEU A 446 5.85 -23.01 20.05
N LEU A 447 5.77 -24.16 20.69
CA LEU A 447 4.67 -25.11 20.61
C LEU A 447 3.77 -24.89 21.82
N ILE A 448 2.54 -24.42 21.59
CA ILE A 448 1.58 -24.07 22.62
C ILE A 448 0.44 -25.08 22.55
N ALA A 449 0.21 -25.84 23.63
CA ALA A 449 -0.78 -26.90 23.67
C ALA A 449 -1.58 -26.87 24.98
N GLY A 450 -2.81 -27.42 24.94
CA GLY A 450 -3.64 -27.60 26.13
C GLY A 450 -4.24 -26.30 26.68
N LEU A 451 -4.46 -25.30 25.84
CA LEU A 451 -5.13 -24.07 26.25
C LEU A 451 -6.64 -24.29 26.35
N ALA A 452 -7.26 -23.86 27.45
CA ALA A 452 -8.71 -23.79 27.57
C ALA A 452 -9.30 -22.74 26.58
N PRO A 453 -10.60 -22.86 26.21
CA PRO A 453 -11.27 -21.83 25.44
C PRO A 453 -11.16 -20.46 26.11
N GLY A 454 -10.68 -19.46 25.36
CA GLY A 454 -10.43 -18.12 25.88
C GLY A 454 -9.57 -17.26 24.97
N ASP A 455 -9.29 -16.06 25.43
CA ASP A 455 -8.37 -15.16 24.75
C ASP A 455 -7.07 -15.06 25.53
N TYR A 456 -5.96 -15.14 24.79
CA TYR A 456 -4.62 -15.10 25.36
C TYR A 456 -3.77 -14.09 24.62
N GLU A 457 -2.73 -13.60 25.24
CA GLU A 457 -1.71 -12.76 24.63
C GLU A 457 -0.34 -13.39 24.85
N LEU A 458 0.31 -13.75 23.74
CA LEU A 458 1.69 -14.21 23.72
C LEU A 458 2.59 -12.99 23.51
N PHE A 459 3.44 -12.73 24.46
CA PHE A 459 4.44 -11.68 24.39
C PHE A 459 5.80 -12.26 24.06
N LEU A 460 6.36 -11.91 22.91
CA LEU A 460 7.70 -12.26 22.45
C LEU A 460 8.67 -11.17 22.90
N LYS A 461 9.50 -11.46 23.91
CA LYS A 461 10.32 -10.44 24.59
C LYS A 461 11.38 -9.84 23.71
N HIS A 462 12.02 -10.67 22.88
CA HIS A 462 13.07 -10.24 21.97
C HIS A 462 12.56 -9.25 20.91
N SER A 463 11.49 -9.59 20.21
CA SER A 463 10.90 -8.73 19.16
C SER A 463 9.95 -7.67 19.72
N ARG A 464 9.68 -7.71 21.05
CA ARG A 464 8.65 -6.88 21.73
C ARG A 464 7.27 -6.97 21.07
N ARG A 465 7.00 -8.09 20.38
CA ARG A 465 5.72 -8.33 19.70
C ARG A 465 4.73 -9.01 20.61
N LYS A 466 3.47 -8.60 20.47
CA LYS A 466 2.32 -9.21 21.09
C LYS A 466 1.52 -9.93 20.02
N ILE A 467 1.18 -11.19 20.26
CA ILE A 467 0.34 -12.00 19.39
C ILE A 467 -0.90 -12.37 20.18
N ALA A 468 -2.07 -11.99 19.67
CA ALA A 468 -3.34 -12.39 20.26
C ALA A 468 -3.65 -13.83 19.87
N LEU A 469 -3.85 -14.72 20.84
CA LEU A 469 -4.31 -16.09 20.59
C LEU A 469 -5.78 -16.18 21.02
N ARG A 470 -6.66 -16.57 20.10
CA ARG A 470 -8.07 -16.80 20.38
C ARG A 470 -8.37 -18.28 20.22
N VAL A 471 -8.70 -18.89 21.33
CA VAL A 471 -8.92 -20.34 21.42
C VAL A 471 -10.40 -20.61 21.67
N THR A 472 -10.98 -21.56 20.95
CA THR A 472 -12.38 -21.97 21.13
C THR A 472 -12.52 -23.49 21.10
N ASP A 473 -13.55 -24.03 21.76
CA ASP A 473 -13.87 -25.46 21.84
C ASP A 473 -14.72 -25.96 20.68
N GLY A 474 -15.03 -25.09 19.72
CA GLY A 474 -15.96 -25.35 18.63
C GLY A 474 -15.43 -26.30 17.54
N LYS A 475 -16.35 -26.73 16.68
CA LYS A 475 -16.05 -27.56 15.51
C LYS A 475 -15.56 -26.75 14.34
N ARG A 476 -14.64 -27.32 13.55
CA ARG A 476 -14.20 -26.70 12.30
C ARG A 476 -15.24 -26.86 11.21
N MET A 477 -15.62 -25.75 10.58
CA MET A 477 -16.57 -25.77 9.48
C MET A 477 -16.36 -24.57 8.55
N GLY A 478 -16.20 -24.84 7.26
CA GLY A 478 -16.23 -23.82 6.22
C GLY A 478 -15.12 -22.77 6.31
N GLY A 479 -13.97 -23.11 6.89
CA GLY A 479 -12.88 -22.19 7.13
C GLY A 479 -12.99 -21.39 8.43
N PHE A 480 -13.84 -21.86 9.35
CA PHE A 480 -14.01 -21.30 10.70
C PHE A 480 -13.96 -22.39 11.77
N VAL A 481 -13.52 -22.03 12.96
CA VAL A 481 -13.72 -22.76 14.20
C VAL A 481 -14.90 -22.12 14.92
N LEU A 482 -16.02 -22.88 15.10
CA LEU A 482 -17.28 -22.35 15.58
C LEU A 482 -17.56 -22.78 17.01
N SER A 483 -17.87 -21.81 17.87
CA SER A 483 -18.46 -22.05 19.18
C SER A 483 -19.87 -21.41 19.26
N ASP A 484 -20.49 -21.52 20.41
CA ASP A 484 -21.87 -21.00 20.61
C ASP A 484 -21.98 -19.49 20.42
N ASN A 485 -20.92 -18.75 20.75
CA ASN A 485 -20.94 -17.28 20.81
C ASN A 485 -19.94 -16.59 19.90
N ARG A 486 -19.05 -17.36 19.20
CA ARG A 486 -18.10 -16.78 18.26
C ARG A 486 -17.71 -17.73 17.15
N ALA A 487 -17.38 -17.17 16.00
CA ALA A 487 -16.75 -17.85 14.89
C ALA A 487 -15.35 -17.24 14.67
N LEU A 488 -14.34 -18.09 14.62
CA LEU A 488 -12.95 -17.72 14.40
C LEU A 488 -12.52 -18.23 13.02
N GLU A 489 -12.04 -17.37 12.14
CA GLU A 489 -11.51 -17.77 10.84
C GLU A 489 -10.33 -18.72 11.02
N ASP A 490 -10.36 -19.89 10.37
CA ASP A 490 -9.32 -20.90 10.44
C ASP A 490 -8.25 -20.63 9.39
N ASN A 491 -7.30 -19.77 9.71
CA ASN A 491 -6.12 -19.46 8.90
C ASN A 491 -4.92 -20.21 9.48
N ARG A 492 -4.75 -21.46 9.08
CA ARG A 492 -3.57 -22.24 9.50
C ARG A 492 -2.33 -21.68 8.84
N LEU A 493 -1.41 -21.24 9.67
CA LEU A 493 -0.09 -20.81 9.28
C LEU A 493 0.89 -21.91 9.68
N ASN A 494 1.62 -22.44 8.70
CA ASN A 494 2.79 -23.29 8.96
C ASN A 494 4.01 -22.39 8.79
N PRO A 495 4.50 -21.72 9.85
CA PRO A 495 5.55 -20.73 9.72
C PRO A 495 6.86 -21.42 9.32
N VAL A 496 7.46 -20.91 8.24
CA VAL A 496 8.79 -21.34 7.77
C VAL A 496 9.87 -20.90 8.78
N GLN A 497 10.86 -21.75 9.00
CA GLN A 497 11.96 -21.47 9.90
C GLN A 497 13.30 -21.97 9.37
N VAL A 498 14.38 -21.17 9.50
CA VAL A 498 15.74 -21.60 9.24
C VAL A 498 16.29 -22.29 10.49
N GLN A 499 16.19 -23.63 10.55
CA GLN A 499 16.50 -24.41 11.76
C GLN A 499 18.00 -24.61 11.96
N ALA A 500 18.75 -24.90 10.88
CA ALA A 500 20.20 -25.12 10.95
C ALA A 500 20.90 -24.61 9.68
N ILE A 501 22.12 -24.16 9.83
CA ILE A 501 23.04 -23.84 8.74
C ILE A 501 24.36 -24.52 9.07
N ALA A 502 24.78 -25.47 8.23
CA ALA A 502 26.08 -26.14 8.31
C ALA A 502 26.92 -25.80 7.07
N ILE A 503 28.19 -25.50 7.27
CA ILE A 503 29.14 -25.28 6.18
C ILE A 503 30.12 -26.44 6.18
N GLU A 504 30.02 -27.26 5.13
CA GLU A 504 30.82 -28.46 4.94
C GLU A 504 31.31 -28.52 3.49
N ASP A 505 32.55 -28.85 3.26
CA ASP A 505 33.17 -29.04 1.93
C ASP A 505 32.91 -27.85 0.96
N GLY A 506 32.96 -26.64 1.47
CA GLY A 506 32.70 -25.42 0.65
C GLY A 506 31.23 -25.25 0.24
N LYS A 507 30.29 -25.97 0.84
CA LYS A 507 28.85 -25.83 0.61
C LYS A 507 28.13 -25.46 1.91
N ALA A 508 27.12 -24.62 1.80
CA ALA A 508 26.18 -24.35 2.89
C ALA A 508 24.97 -25.28 2.74
N LYS A 509 24.73 -26.12 3.73
CA LYS A 509 23.52 -26.94 3.89
C LYS A 509 22.60 -26.24 4.88
N ILE A 510 21.38 -25.91 4.45
CA ILE A 510 20.43 -25.09 5.17
C ILE A 510 19.18 -25.92 5.40
N LEU A 511 18.88 -26.25 6.63
CA LEU A 511 17.69 -26.98 7.03
C LEU A 511 16.54 -26.02 7.28
N ILE A 512 15.45 -26.19 6.52
CA ILE A 512 14.24 -25.38 6.60
C ILE A 512 13.11 -26.19 7.22
N GLY A 513 12.59 -25.71 8.35
CA GLY A 513 11.41 -26.28 8.98
C GLY A 513 10.13 -25.81 8.27
N ASN A 514 9.14 -26.67 8.18
CA ASN A 514 7.87 -26.44 7.48
C ASN A 514 8.03 -26.00 6.02
N ALA A 515 9.05 -26.50 5.31
CA ALA A 515 9.27 -26.22 3.90
C ALA A 515 8.11 -26.78 3.05
N GLY A 516 7.47 -25.91 2.27
CA GLY A 516 6.39 -26.28 1.33
C GLY A 516 6.85 -26.19 -0.13
N LYS A 517 5.95 -26.51 -1.07
CA LYS A 517 6.23 -26.45 -2.51
C LYS A 517 6.59 -25.06 -3.02
N LEU A 518 6.10 -24.01 -2.34
CA LEU A 518 6.35 -22.61 -2.67
C LEU A 518 7.51 -22.00 -1.86
N THR A 519 8.12 -22.77 -0.96
CA THR A 519 9.26 -22.30 -0.18
C THR A 519 10.48 -22.19 -1.06
N ARG A 520 11.20 -21.09 -0.92
CA ARG A 520 12.49 -20.83 -1.57
C ARG A 520 13.43 -20.17 -0.59
N VAL A 521 14.71 -20.32 -0.87
CA VAL A 521 15.79 -19.78 -0.05
C VAL A 521 16.60 -18.80 -0.87
N HIS A 522 16.80 -17.61 -0.33
CA HIS A 522 17.76 -16.64 -0.85
C HIS A 522 18.94 -16.57 0.10
N VAL A 523 20.12 -16.67 -0.45
CA VAL A 523 21.37 -16.62 0.31
C VAL A 523 22.24 -15.53 -0.29
N TYR A 524 22.77 -14.66 0.53
CA TYR A 524 23.80 -13.72 0.09
C TYR A 524 24.90 -13.58 1.13
N ALA A 525 26.05 -13.16 0.65
CA ALA A 525 27.24 -13.04 1.49
C ALA A 525 27.78 -11.62 1.42
N THR A 526 28.03 -11.03 2.58
CA THR A 526 28.55 -9.67 2.74
C THR A 526 29.77 -9.65 3.67
N ARG A 527 30.54 -8.59 3.61
CA ARG A 527 31.60 -8.30 4.55
C ARG A 527 31.16 -7.43 5.70
N TYR A 528 30.42 -6.37 5.38
CA TYR A 528 29.97 -5.36 6.33
C TYR A 528 28.49 -5.54 6.69
N LEU A 529 28.13 -5.02 7.84
CA LEU A 529 26.74 -4.92 8.25
C LEU A 529 26.13 -3.67 7.59
N SER A 530 25.11 -3.88 6.79
CA SER A 530 24.40 -2.81 6.13
C SER A 530 23.56 -2.00 7.14
N ASN A 531 23.45 -0.70 6.93
CA ASN A 531 22.48 0.16 7.62
C ASN A 531 21.04 -0.07 7.11
N TRP A 532 20.89 -0.77 6.00
CA TRP A 532 19.59 -1.08 5.42
C TRP A 532 18.89 -2.20 6.19
N ASP A 533 17.59 -2.07 6.41
CA ASP A 533 16.77 -3.17 6.92
C ASP A 533 16.47 -4.17 5.79
N ASN A 534 17.40 -5.06 5.53
CA ASN A 534 17.28 -6.07 4.47
C ASN A 534 16.16 -7.08 4.75
N PHE A 535 15.73 -7.25 6.01
CA PHE A 535 14.59 -8.11 6.33
C PHE A 535 13.28 -7.55 5.80
N SER A 536 13.06 -6.25 5.94
CA SER A 536 11.87 -5.58 5.40
C SER A 536 11.80 -5.62 3.87
N ALA A 537 12.94 -5.85 3.22
CA ALA A 537 13.01 -6.02 1.78
C ALA A 537 12.38 -7.32 1.26
N PHE A 538 12.14 -8.32 2.13
CA PHE A 538 11.43 -9.55 1.80
C PHE A 538 10.04 -9.66 2.45
N ASP A 539 9.76 -8.80 3.45
CA ASP A 539 8.48 -8.77 4.16
C ASP A 539 7.45 -7.91 3.40
N VAL A 540 6.63 -8.54 2.59
CA VAL A 540 5.53 -7.92 1.87
C VAL A 540 4.23 -7.92 2.68
N GLY A 541 4.32 -7.69 4.00
CA GLY A 541 3.17 -7.40 4.86
C GLY A 541 2.58 -8.57 5.64
N GLY A 542 3.23 -9.73 5.62
CA GLY A 542 2.84 -10.87 6.46
C GLY A 542 1.48 -11.51 6.13
N PRO A 543 1.03 -12.46 6.96
CA PRO A 543 -0.27 -13.11 6.76
C PRO A 543 -1.41 -12.13 7.03
N PRO A 544 -2.56 -12.30 6.34
CA PRO A 544 -3.74 -11.48 6.57
C PRO A 544 -4.23 -11.62 8.01
N SER A 545 -4.81 -10.57 8.55
CA SER A 545 -5.44 -10.61 9.87
C SER A 545 -6.61 -11.59 9.84
N SER A 546 -6.60 -12.57 10.75
CA SER A 546 -7.70 -13.52 10.87
C SER A 546 -8.96 -12.83 11.37
N TYR A 547 -10.07 -13.07 10.69
CA TYR A 547 -11.37 -12.49 11.00
C TYR A 547 -12.06 -13.25 12.16
N SER A 548 -12.64 -12.52 13.11
CA SER A 548 -13.46 -13.10 14.18
C SER A 548 -14.82 -12.44 14.23
N MET A 549 -15.85 -13.24 14.34
CA MET A 549 -17.23 -12.79 14.40
C MET A 549 -17.90 -13.24 15.71
N GLY A 550 -18.53 -12.31 16.41
CA GLY A 550 -19.43 -12.64 17.52
C GLY A 550 -20.74 -13.22 16.99
N LEU A 551 -21.14 -14.35 17.54
CA LEU A 551 -22.42 -14.97 17.21
C LEU A 551 -23.44 -14.57 18.29
N SER A 552 -24.17 -13.49 18.06
CA SER A 552 -25.26 -13.08 18.93
C SER A 552 -26.53 -13.87 18.64
N ARG A 553 -27.29 -14.21 19.69
CA ARG A 553 -28.61 -14.80 19.57
C ARG A 553 -29.65 -13.68 19.49
N LYS A 554 -30.60 -13.82 18.57
CA LYS A 554 -31.75 -12.91 18.50
C LYS A 554 -32.63 -13.11 19.71
N ARG A 555 -32.90 -12.03 20.42
CA ARG A 555 -33.68 -12.10 21.69
C ARG A 555 -35.14 -11.86 21.43
N SER A 556 -35.97 -12.57 22.17
CA SER A 556 -37.39 -12.27 22.27
C SER A 556 -37.60 -10.96 23.04
N LEU A 557 -38.56 -10.16 22.62
CA LEU A 557 -38.86 -8.86 23.21
C LEU A 557 -40.20 -8.90 23.91
N TYR A 558 -40.32 -8.23 25.05
CA TYR A 558 -41.52 -8.23 25.87
C TYR A 558 -41.94 -6.79 26.17
N VAL A 559 -43.17 -6.44 25.84
CA VAL A 559 -43.77 -5.12 26.13
C VAL A 559 -45.03 -5.27 26.97
N GLU A 560 -45.11 -4.50 28.02
CA GLU A 560 -46.21 -4.57 28.98
C GLU A 560 -47.09 -3.31 28.92
N GLU A 561 -48.35 -3.48 29.36
CA GLU A 561 -49.28 -2.40 29.63
C GLU A 561 -49.63 -1.45 28.47
N ARG A 562 -49.70 -1.97 27.28
CA ARG A 562 -50.17 -1.20 26.13
C ARG A 562 -51.67 -0.91 26.29
N VAL A 563 -52.06 0.30 25.97
CA VAL A 563 -53.50 0.67 25.98
C VAL A 563 -54.08 0.30 24.59
N ILE A 564 -55.10 -0.49 24.53
CA ILE A 564 -55.81 -0.80 23.28
C ILE A 564 -56.77 0.32 22.92
N GLY A 565 -56.86 0.63 21.61
CA GLY A 565 -57.81 1.63 21.09
C GLY A 565 -59.27 1.32 21.39
N GLU A 566 -60.08 2.36 21.44
CA GLU A 566 -61.51 2.24 21.80
C GLU A 566 -62.28 1.34 20.82
N GLU A 567 -61.95 1.40 19.55
CA GLU A 567 -62.61 0.59 18.50
C GLU A 567 -62.32 -0.90 18.74
N TYR A 568 -61.10 -1.24 18.97
CA TYR A 568 -60.68 -2.63 19.17
C TYR A 568 -61.26 -3.17 20.51
N ARG A 569 -61.25 -2.35 21.55
CA ARG A 569 -61.90 -2.67 22.85
C ARG A 569 -63.35 -2.95 22.66
N TYR A 570 -64.09 -2.09 21.94
CA TYR A 570 -65.52 -2.27 21.66
C TYR A 570 -65.80 -3.58 20.92
N VAL A 571 -65.01 -3.90 19.89
CA VAL A 571 -65.16 -5.15 19.14
C VAL A 571 -64.95 -6.36 20.05
N LEU A 572 -63.92 -6.34 20.89
CA LEU A 572 -63.66 -7.42 21.87
C LEU A 572 -64.77 -7.57 22.88
N ASP A 573 -65.21 -6.46 23.47
CA ASP A 573 -66.32 -6.45 24.49
C ASP A 573 -67.55 -7.00 23.87
N ARG A 574 -67.89 -6.65 22.62
CA ARG A 574 -69.05 -7.17 21.88
C ARG A 574 -68.90 -8.64 21.53
N ARG A 575 -67.76 -9.11 21.10
CA ARG A 575 -67.49 -10.52 20.71
C ARG A 575 -67.63 -11.47 21.90
N TYR A 576 -67.19 -11.01 23.07
CA TYR A 576 -67.14 -11.89 24.26
C TYR A 576 -68.23 -11.58 25.29
N ALA A 577 -69.21 -10.76 25.00
CA ALA A 577 -70.35 -10.50 25.83
C ALA A 577 -71.18 -11.78 26.10
N ARG A 578 -71.57 -11.98 27.36
CA ARG A 578 -72.27 -13.19 27.79
C ARG A 578 -73.74 -13.29 27.25
N LYS A 579 -74.43 -12.18 27.07
CA LYS A 579 -75.71 -12.06 26.48
C LYS A 579 -75.95 -10.65 25.94
N TYR A 580 -76.61 -10.53 24.80
CA TYR A 580 -77.09 -9.31 24.15
C TYR A 580 -76.60 -7.98 24.74
N PRO A 581 -75.37 -7.55 24.42
CA PRO A 581 -74.81 -6.34 25.03
C PRO A 581 -75.66 -5.11 24.63
N GLY A 582 -76.41 -5.17 23.54
CA GLY A 582 -77.30 -4.06 23.15
C GLY A 582 -76.57 -2.73 23.14
N ASN A 583 -77.25 -1.72 23.59
CA ASN A 583 -76.72 -0.36 23.73
C ASN A 583 -75.89 -0.11 25.03
N MET A 584 -75.70 -1.14 25.87
CA MET A 584 -75.02 -1.05 27.18
C MET A 584 -73.54 -0.98 27.06
N LEU A 585 -72.94 -1.33 25.94
CA LEU A 585 -71.47 -1.22 25.71
C LEU A 585 -71.13 0.22 25.33
N ALA A 586 -70.02 0.70 25.92
CA ALA A 586 -69.48 1.98 25.53
C ALA A 586 -69.07 1.95 24.04
N ARG A 587 -69.55 2.92 23.29
CA ARG A 587 -69.21 3.01 21.86
C ARG A 587 -67.97 3.86 21.63
N PRO A 588 -67.00 3.41 20.78
CA PRO A 588 -65.82 4.22 20.45
C PRO A 588 -66.22 5.49 19.68
N GLY A 589 -65.38 6.52 19.80
CA GLY A 589 -65.61 7.82 19.17
C GLY A 589 -65.78 7.76 17.66
N LEU A 590 -65.20 6.78 16.96
CA LEU A 590 -65.39 6.58 15.54
C LEU A 590 -66.81 6.20 15.17
N ILE A 591 -67.52 5.43 16.02
CA ILE A 591 -68.94 5.07 15.76
C ILE A 591 -69.87 6.27 16.03
N LEU A 592 -69.52 7.11 16.99
CA LEU A 592 -70.26 8.32 17.35
C LEU A 592 -69.92 9.50 16.44
N ASN A 593 -68.68 9.56 15.97
CA ASN A 593 -68.20 10.58 15.07
C ASN A 593 -67.36 9.93 13.97
N PRO A 594 -67.86 9.71 12.77
CA PRO A 594 -67.12 9.07 11.66
C PRO A 594 -65.86 9.81 11.18
N TRP A 595 -65.72 11.07 11.55
CA TRP A 595 -64.57 11.91 11.20
C TRP A 595 -63.46 11.88 12.25
N SER A 596 -63.61 11.16 13.37
CA SER A 596 -62.57 11.03 14.37
C SER A 596 -61.40 10.18 13.85
N LEU A 597 -60.16 10.58 14.18
CA LEU A 597 -58.95 9.82 13.85
C LEU A 597 -58.96 8.47 14.57
N ARG A 598 -58.71 7.40 13.81
CA ARG A 598 -58.59 6.05 14.34
C ARG A 598 -57.41 5.97 15.29
N LYS A 599 -57.65 5.54 16.55
CA LYS A 599 -56.61 5.30 17.54
C LYS A 599 -56.60 3.82 17.90
N THR A 600 -55.70 3.09 17.27
CA THR A 600 -55.53 1.66 17.54
C THR A 600 -54.55 1.40 18.66
N GLU A 601 -53.61 2.31 18.89
CA GLU A 601 -52.61 2.18 19.97
C GLU A 601 -52.15 3.53 20.48
N THR A 602 -52.02 3.67 21.81
CA THR A 602 -51.38 4.84 22.43
C THR A 602 -50.46 4.40 23.54
N GLY A 603 -49.19 4.74 23.40
CA GLY A 603 -48.14 4.71 24.42
C GLY A 603 -47.21 3.52 24.42
N ILE A 604 -45.99 3.76 23.97
CA ILE A 604 -44.83 2.88 24.10
C ILE A 604 -44.11 3.28 25.39
N LYS A 605 -43.95 2.35 26.35
CA LYS A 605 -42.91 2.47 27.37
C LYS A 605 -41.67 1.71 26.88
N ASN A 606 -40.55 2.41 26.85
CA ASN A 606 -39.28 1.94 26.30
C ASN A 606 -38.83 0.61 26.90
N ALA A 607 -38.43 -0.31 26.02
CA ALA A 607 -37.67 -1.49 26.39
C ALA A 607 -36.28 -1.06 26.83
N GLN A 608 -35.76 -1.59 27.91
CA GLN A 608 -34.36 -1.42 28.31
C GLN A 608 -33.50 -2.19 27.33
N SER A 609 -32.65 -1.46 26.59
CA SER A 609 -31.55 -2.04 25.80
C SER A 609 -30.33 -2.22 26.69
N GLY A 610 -29.85 -3.43 26.81
CA GLY A 610 -28.59 -3.72 27.49
C GLY A 610 -27.39 -3.21 26.68
N GLU A 611 -26.37 -2.83 27.41
CA GLU A 611 -25.08 -2.27 26.98
C GLU A 611 -24.42 -3.03 25.83
N ALA A 612 -24.22 -2.37 24.72
CA ALA A 612 -23.27 -2.75 23.66
C ALA A 612 -22.70 -1.49 23.01
N TYR A 613 -21.78 -0.84 23.69
CA TYR A 613 -21.00 0.25 23.10
C TYR A 613 -19.61 0.29 23.74
N GLU A 614 -18.67 -0.54 23.26
CA GLU A 614 -17.23 -0.37 23.58
C GLU A 614 -16.27 -1.22 22.71
N GLU A 615 -16.55 -1.46 21.43
CA GLU A 615 -15.59 -2.20 20.58
C GLU A 615 -14.97 -1.40 19.42
N LEU A 616 -15.20 -0.08 19.33
CA LEU A 616 -14.70 0.73 18.22
C LEU A 616 -13.40 1.51 18.50
N SER A 617 -12.83 1.42 19.71
CA SER A 617 -11.64 2.21 20.08
C SER A 617 -10.30 1.54 19.77
N ASP A 618 -10.24 0.24 19.52
CA ASP A 618 -8.96 -0.48 19.36
C ASP A 618 -8.43 -0.49 17.92
N LEU A 619 -9.26 -0.31 16.92
CA LEU A 619 -8.82 -0.23 15.51
C LEU A 619 -8.04 1.05 15.17
N ALA A 620 -8.29 2.14 15.91
CA ALA A 620 -7.58 3.41 15.69
C ALA A 620 -6.14 3.41 16.23
N LYS A 621 -5.77 2.49 17.12
CA LYS A 621 -4.41 2.38 17.67
C LYS A 621 -3.43 1.68 16.74
N PHE A 622 -3.91 0.73 15.92
CA PHE A 622 -3.05 -0.01 14.98
C PHE A 622 -2.49 0.85 13.84
N GLY A 623 -3.21 1.87 13.39
CA GLY A 623 -2.73 2.79 12.34
C GLY A 623 -1.55 3.67 12.78
N ARG A 624 -1.46 4.02 14.06
CA ARG A 624 -0.38 4.89 14.58
C ARG A 624 0.96 4.18 14.72
N GLU A 625 0.99 2.90 15.06
CA GLU A 625 2.24 2.14 15.16
C GLU A 625 2.91 1.89 13.80
N GLN A 626 2.14 1.79 12.71
CA GLN A 626 2.70 1.69 11.36
C GLN A 626 3.29 3.03 10.88
N GLU A 627 2.67 4.16 11.23
CA GLU A 627 3.22 5.48 10.89
C GLU A 627 4.48 5.82 11.70
N GLU A 628 4.55 5.44 12.97
CA GLU A 628 5.77 5.62 13.78
C GLU A 628 6.93 4.76 13.26
N ARG A 629 6.66 3.56 12.78
CA ARG A 629 7.69 2.71 12.13
C ARG A 629 8.19 3.30 10.82
N LYS A 630 7.32 3.89 10.01
CA LYS A 630 7.73 4.63 8.80
C LYS A 630 8.59 5.84 9.16
N ARG A 631 8.26 6.59 10.22
CA ARG A 631 9.03 7.76 10.67
C ARG A 631 10.40 7.38 11.29
N LEU A 632 10.50 6.24 11.98
CA LEU A 632 11.76 5.74 12.53
C LEU A 632 12.72 5.26 11.43
N ASN A 633 12.21 4.65 10.36
CA ASN A 633 13.04 4.25 9.21
C ASN A 633 13.59 5.47 8.43
N ILE A 634 12.86 6.57 8.34
CA ILE A 634 13.29 7.78 7.63
C ILE A 634 14.39 8.56 8.38
N ARG A 635 14.52 8.41 9.68
CA ARG A 635 15.53 9.11 10.50
C ARG A 635 16.88 8.40 10.63
N ALA A 636 16.97 7.11 10.26
CA ALA A 636 18.20 6.33 10.38
C ALA A 636 19.16 6.44 9.17
N GLU A 637 18.82 7.22 8.15
CA GLU A 637 19.45 7.19 6.82
C GLU A 637 20.42 8.37 6.58
N ARG A 638 21.28 8.73 7.51
CA ARG A 638 22.03 9.97 7.30
C ARG A 638 23.50 9.88 6.86
N ASP A 639 24.15 8.74 6.89
CA ASP A 639 25.54 8.67 6.38
C ASP A 639 25.78 7.36 5.60
N TYR A 640 25.83 7.48 4.28
CA TYR A 640 26.14 6.38 3.36
C TYR A 640 27.56 6.54 2.83
N PRO A 641 28.51 5.77 3.34
CA PRO A 641 29.89 5.86 2.91
C PRO A 641 30.08 5.28 1.52
N ASN A 642 31.10 5.75 0.82
CA ASN A 642 31.56 5.13 -0.43
C ASN A 642 32.05 3.71 -0.18
N LEU A 643 31.55 2.76 -0.97
CA LEU A 643 31.90 1.34 -0.89
C LEU A 643 32.35 0.80 -2.28
N ASP A 644 33.11 1.57 -3.05
CA ASP A 644 33.58 1.18 -4.38
C ASP A 644 34.96 0.46 -4.39
N PHE A 645 35.64 0.39 -3.26
CA PHE A 645 36.98 -0.20 -3.11
C PHE A 645 37.01 -1.74 -3.04
N PRO A 646 35.95 -2.52 -2.75
CA PRO A 646 36.00 -3.97 -2.80
C PRO A 646 36.31 -4.46 -4.21
N GLY A 647 37.27 -5.37 -4.33
CA GLY A 647 37.64 -5.98 -5.58
C GLY A 647 36.60 -6.98 -6.12
N ARG A 648 35.70 -7.39 -5.28
CA ARG A 648 34.56 -8.28 -5.62
C ARG A 648 33.29 -7.78 -4.94
N ASN A 649 32.18 -7.86 -5.62
CA ASN A 649 30.86 -7.54 -5.11
C ASN A 649 30.29 -8.68 -4.24
N ALA A 650 29.23 -8.39 -3.49
CA ALA A 650 28.47 -9.38 -2.74
C ALA A 650 27.92 -10.48 -3.66
N LEU A 651 27.92 -11.71 -3.15
CA LEU A 651 27.40 -12.87 -3.88
C LEU A 651 25.94 -13.10 -3.48
N LEU A 652 25.10 -13.43 -4.47
CA LEU A 652 23.69 -13.72 -4.28
C LEU A 652 23.32 -15.05 -4.97
N TRP A 653 22.74 -15.96 -4.20
CA TRP A 653 22.08 -17.17 -4.68
C TRP A 653 20.58 -17.05 -4.42
N ALA A 654 19.83 -16.78 -5.47
CA ALA A 654 18.40 -16.54 -5.39
C ALA A 654 17.60 -17.79 -5.78
N ASN A 655 16.38 -17.92 -5.22
CA ASN A 655 15.40 -18.95 -5.59
C ASN A 655 15.89 -20.40 -5.41
N VAL A 656 16.76 -20.66 -4.44
CA VAL A 656 17.20 -22.02 -4.11
C VAL A 656 16.02 -22.80 -3.51
N LYS A 657 15.64 -23.92 -4.11
CA LYS A 657 14.54 -24.77 -3.62
C LYS A 657 15.07 -25.77 -2.60
N PRO A 658 14.44 -25.90 -1.42
CA PRO A 658 14.72 -27.01 -0.52
C PRO A 658 14.34 -28.35 -1.17
N GLY A 659 15.08 -29.40 -0.87
CA GLY A 659 14.72 -30.76 -1.21
C GLY A 659 13.52 -31.27 -0.40
N GLU A 660 13.06 -32.50 -0.68
CA GLU A 660 11.98 -33.13 0.11
C GLU A 660 12.35 -33.33 1.59
N ASP A 661 13.64 -33.38 1.89
CA ASP A 661 14.22 -33.43 3.23
C ASP A 661 14.24 -32.05 3.92
N GLY A 662 13.77 -30.99 3.27
CA GLY A 662 13.81 -29.61 3.75
C GLY A 662 15.19 -28.96 3.68
N ILE A 663 16.18 -29.59 3.03
CA ILE A 663 17.55 -29.07 2.96
C ILE A 663 17.77 -28.31 1.63
N ALA A 664 18.17 -27.06 1.75
CA ALA A 664 18.67 -26.25 0.63
C ALA A 664 20.20 -26.25 0.64
N THR A 665 20.85 -26.55 -0.50
CA THR A 665 22.30 -26.57 -0.62
C THR A 665 22.78 -25.48 -1.55
N VAL A 666 23.77 -24.71 -1.11
CA VAL A 666 24.41 -23.61 -1.86
C VAL A 666 25.91 -23.83 -1.94
N ASP A 667 26.49 -23.75 -3.15
CA ASP A 667 27.93 -23.80 -3.36
C ASP A 667 28.55 -22.43 -3.04
N LEU A 668 29.45 -22.40 -2.07
CA LEU A 668 30.10 -21.18 -1.58
C LEU A 668 31.38 -20.81 -2.37
N LYS A 669 31.56 -21.34 -3.56
CA LYS A 669 32.68 -20.95 -4.41
C LYS A 669 32.73 -19.44 -4.66
N GLY A 670 33.87 -18.83 -4.46
CA GLY A 670 34.07 -17.38 -4.66
C GLY A 670 33.69 -16.49 -3.46
N ILE A 671 33.31 -17.06 -2.30
CA ILE A 671 32.96 -16.34 -1.07
C ILE A 671 34.17 -15.63 -0.40
N SER A 672 35.36 -15.77 -0.95
CA SER A 672 36.57 -15.14 -0.35
C SER A 672 36.39 -13.61 -0.23
N GLY A 673 36.71 -13.05 0.90
CA GLY A 673 36.50 -11.63 1.23
C GLY A 673 35.23 -11.35 2.02
N GLN A 674 34.23 -12.25 1.98
CA GLN A 674 33.00 -12.12 2.70
C GLN A 674 33.12 -12.70 4.12
N GLN A 675 32.46 -12.10 5.10
CA GLN A 675 32.57 -12.48 6.53
C GLN A 675 31.23 -12.90 7.14
N ARG A 676 30.14 -12.70 6.43
CA ARG A 676 28.79 -13.02 6.91
C ARG A 676 27.94 -13.60 5.78
N LEU A 677 27.21 -14.65 6.11
CA LEU A 677 26.23 -15.28 5.24
C LEU A 677 24.83 -14.96 5.78
N HIS A 678 23.99 -14.47 4.91
CA HIS A 678 22.59 -14.15 5.20
C HIS A 678 21.69 -15.17 4.51
N VAL A 679 20.82 -15.80 5.27
CA VAL A 679 19.88 -16.81 4.77
C VAL A 679 18.45 -16.36 5.02
N TYR A 680 17.66 -16.25 3.95
CA TYR A 680 16.23 -15.98 3.97
C TYR A 680 15.49 -17.19 3.42
N ALA A 681 14.60 -17.74 4.23
CA ALA A 681 13.61 -18.70 3.77
C ALA A 681 12.28 -17.97 3.63
N VAL A 682 11.69 -18.03 2.45
CA VAL A 682 10.46 -17.30 2.12
C VAL A 682 9.43 -18.22 1.49
N ASP A 683 8.17 -18.01 1.83
CA ASP A 683 7.02 -18.60 1.15
C ASP A 683 5.99 -17.51 0.81
N ALA A 684 4.73 -17.86 0.53
CA ALA A 684 3.68 -16.89 0.20
C ALA A 684 3.40 -15.87 1.31
N TRP A 685 3.64 -16.24 2.60
CA TRP A 685 3.20 -15.48 3.78
C TRP A 685 4.29 -15.24 4.80
N ASN A 686 5.30 -16.10 4.80
CA ASN A 686 6.29 -16.12 5.85
C ASN A 686 7.65 -15.74 5.30
N VAL A 687 8.41 -15.04 6.12
CA VAL A 687 9.83 -14.78 5.93
C VAL A 687 10.56 -15.14 7.19
N ALA A 688 11.56 -16.00 7.09
CA ALA A 688 12.47 -16.33 8.16
C ALA A 688 13.89 -15.97 7.75
N TYR A 689 14.57 -15.23 8.59
CA TYR A 689 15.94 -14.79 8.38
C TYR A 689 16.85 -15.35 9.46
N ARG A 690 18.01 -15.85 9.05
CA ARG A 690 19.07 -16.27 9.95
C ARG A 690 20.45 -15.97 9.37
N PRO A 691 21.26 -15.15 10.04
CA PRO A 691 22.64 -14.91 9.65
C PRO A 691 23.60 -15.90 10.29
N ILE A 692 24.75 -16.09 9.66
CA ILE A 692 25.89 -16.83 10.22
C ILE A 692 27.19 -16.07 9.95
N ALA A 693 28.02 -15.90 11.01
CA ALA A 693 29.34 -15.31 10.89
C ALA A 693 30.34 -16.34 10.33
N LEU A 694 31.12 -15.90 9.36
CA LEU A 694 32.19 -16.67 8.74
C LEU A 694 33.53 -16.38 9.43
N ALA A 695 34.58 -17.02 8.97
CA ALA A 695 35.95 -16.72 9.40
C ALA A 695 36.36 -15.31 8.90
N SER A 696 37.28 -14.68 9.59
CA SER A 696 37.89 -13.43 9.09
C SER A 696 38.65 -13.70 7.80
N SER A 697 38.49 -12.83 6.83
CA SER A 697 39.19 -12.92 5.56
C SER A 697 39.70 -11.55 5.13
N ASP A 698 40.79 -11.52 4.38
CA ASP A 698 41.30 -10.27 3.81
C ASP A 698 40.37 -9.79 2.69
N LEU A 699 40.27 -8.48 2.58
CA LEU A 699 39.49 -7.85 1.51
C LEU A 699 40.40 -7.59 0.32
N PRO A 700 40.19 -8.24 -0.84
CA PRO A 700 40.86 -7.83 -2.05
C PRO A 700 40.38 -6.41 -2.42
N LEU A 701 41.30 -5.46 -2.42
CA LEU A 701 41.03 -4.08 -2.80
C LEU A 701 41.17 -3.88 -4.28
N ARG A 702 40.36 -2.97 -4.80
CA ARG A 702 40.46 -2.45 -6.16
C ARG A 702 41.32 -1.19 -6.14
N GLU A 703 42.28 -1.12 -7.05
CA GLU A 703 43.08 0.12 -7.20
C GLU A 703 42.22 1.18 -7.92
N LEU A 704 41.74 2.17 -7.20
CA LEU A 704 40.91 3.22 -7.75
C LEU A 704 41.67 4.49 -8.13
N ARG A 705 42.89 4.67 -7.60
CA ARG A 705 43.71 5.86 -7.85
C ARG A 705 44.26 5.89 -9.27
N MET A 706 44.50 4.72 -9.85
CA MET A 706 45.02 4.60 -11.19
C MET A 706 44.07 3.76 -12.05
N ALA A 707 42.91 4.35 -12.39
CA ALA A 707 41.93 3.71 -13.26
C ALA A 707 42.47 3.46 -14.69
N ARG A 708 43.57 4.12 -15.06
CA ARG A 708 44.25 4.00 -16.38
C ARG A 708 45.71 3.73 -16.15
N ALA A 709 46.32 2.88 -16.96
CA ALA A 709 47.75 2.61 -16.97
C ALA A 709 48.48 3.80 -17.60
N LEU A 710 48.70 4.85 -16.83
CA LEU A 710 49.43 6.03 -17.28
C LEU A 710 50.90 5.83 -17.06
N GLU A 711 51.72 6.33 -18.00
CA GLU A 711 53.16 6.30 -17.91
C GLU A 711 53.67 7.32 -16.88
N PRO A 712 54.30 6.91 -15.75
CA PRO A 712 54.62 7.82 -14.66
C PRO A 712 55.61 8.94 -15.02
N LYS A 713 56.33 8.78 -16.17
CA LYS A 713 57.38 9.72 -16.62
C LYS A 713 56.85 10.77 -17.59
N LYS A 714 55.60 10.67 -18.02
CA LYS A 714 54.96 11.65 -18.91
C LYS A 714 53.91 12.44 -18.19
N SER A 715 53.89 13.73 -18.40
CA SER A 715 52.75 14.55 -18.02
C SER A 715 51.58 14.24 -18.96
N PHE A 716 50.41 14.14 -18.41
CA PHE A 716 49.19 13.99 -19.19
C PHE A 716 48.14 15.01 -18.73
N SER A 717 47.26 15.37 -19.62
CA SER A 717 46.08 16.19 -19.33
C SER A 717 44.85 15.45 -19.80
N GLU A 718 43.75 15.57 -19.05
CA GLU A 718 42.45 15.13 -19.52
C GLU A 718 41.93 16.18 -20.50
N GLN A 719 41.59 15.73 -21.73
CA GLN A 719 40.94 16.58 -22.71
C GLN A 719 39.52 16.08 -22.94
N LYS A 720 38.59 17.00 -22.88
CA LYS A 720 37.19 16.75 -23.20
C LYS A 720 36.89 17.42 -24.51
N LEU A 721 36.59 16.61 -25.54
CA LEU A 721 36.34 17.09 -26.88
C LEU A 721 34.90 16.72 -27.29
N PHE A 722 34.18 17.69 -27.75
CA PHE A 722 32.88 17.52 -28.41
C PHE A 722 33.07 17.96 -29.87
N THR A 723 32.78 17.08 -30.80
CA THR A 723 32.95 17.38 -32.24
C THR A 723 31.76 16.88 -33.01
N SER A 724 31.38 17.62 -34.05
CA SER A 724 30.42 17.18 -35.07
C SER A 724 31.13 16.65 -36.30
N LEU A 725 30.66 15.55 -36.84
CA LEU A 725 31.16 14.93 -38.05
C LEU A 725 30.12 15.09 -39.15
N ALA A 726 30.56 15.65 -40.29
CA ALA A 726 29.75 15.66 -41.48
C ALA A 726 29.75 14.28 -42.16
N GLU A 727 28.79 14.07 -43.05
CA GLU A 727 28.74 12.83 -43.84
C GLU A 727 30.02 12.65 -44.66
N GLY A 728 30.73 11.54 -44.43
CA GLY A 728 32.00 11.22 -45.12
C GLY A 728 33.26 11.71 -44.40
N GLU A 729 33.14 12.42 -43.28
CA GLU A 729 34.29 12.79 -42.47
C GLU A 729 34.76 11.64 -41.57
N GLU A 730 36.06 11.57 -41.35
CA GLU A 730 36.68 10.58 -40.49
C GLU A 730 37.21 11.21 -39.21
N PHE A 731 36.87 10.65 -38.07
CA PHE A 731 37.40 11.03 -36.79
C PHE A 731 38.40 9.98 -36.29
N LYS A 732 39.64 10.39 -36.06
CA LYS A 732 40.69 9.49 -35.60
C LYS A 732 40.80 9.56 -34.08
N ILE A 733 40.62 8.42 -33.42
CA ILE A 733 40.91 8.25 -32.00
C ILE A 733 42.39 7.85 -31.86
N GLU A 734 43.19 8.68 -31.24
CA GLU A 734 44.64 8.43 -31.13
C GLU A 734 44.96 7.26 -30.20
N ASP A 735 44.28 7.11 -29.10
CA ASP A 735 44.48 6.01 -28.13
C ASP A 735 43.16 5.51 -27.57
N VAL A 736 42.70 4.37 -28.04
CA VAL A 736 41.47 3.71 -27.61
C VAL A 736 41.54 3.27 -26.14
N THR A 737 42.72 2.99 -25.60
CA THR A 737 42.90 2.46 -24.24
C THR A 737 42.72 3.53 -23.17
N THR A 738 42.96 4.78 -23.50
CA THR A 738 42.86 5.93 -22.60
C THR A 738 41.67 6.83 -22.92
N SER A 739 40.97 6.61 -24.04
CA SER A 739 39.87 7.44 -24.50
C SER A 739 38.53 6.80 -24.18
N LYS A 740 37.57 7.61 -23.75
CA LYS A 740 36.13 7.28 -23.71
C LYS A 740 35.44 8.05 -24.81
N VAL A 741 34.77 7.36 -25.71
CA VAL A 741 34.10 7.97 -26.84
C VAL A 741 32.63 7.52 -26.86
N THR A 742 31.73 8.46 -27.05
CA THR A 742 30.28 8.20 -27.23
C THR A 742 29.79 8.91 -28.49
N SER A 743 29.08 8.19 -29.36
CA SER A 743 28.47 8.76 -30.56
C SER A 743 27.00 9.06 -30.37
N TYR A 744 26.55 10.23 -30.78
CA TYR A 744 25.15 10.65 -30.81
C TYR A 744 24.66 10.73 -32.27
N ASP A 745 24.47 9.58 -32.87
CA ASP A 745 24.21 9.37 -34.27
C ASP A 745 22.74 9.16 -34.65
N SER A 746 21.85 9.26 -33.66
CA SER A 746 20.41 9.07 -33.84
C SER A 746 19.59 10.05 -33.03
N LEU A 747 18.35 10.32 -33.52
CA LEU A 747 17.39 11.14 -32.81
C LEU A 747 17.11 10.59 -31.41
N ALA A 748 17.09 9.25 -31.24
CA ALA A 748 16.84 8.62 -29.96
C ALA A 748 17.96 8.90 -28.95
N LYS A 749 19.24 8.79 -29.37
CA LYS A 749 20.39 9.11 -28.53
C LYS A 749 20.46 10.58 -28.18
N ALA A 750 20.24 11.47 -29.15
CA ALA A 750 20.17 12.92 -28.88
C ALA A 750 19.02 13.29 -27.94
N TYR A 751 17.86 12.69 -28.13
CA TYR A 751 16.71 12.91 -27.24
C TYR A 751 16.99 12.40 -25.82
N SER A 752 17.58 11.21 -25.66
CA SER A 752 17.98 10.65 -24.37
C SER A 752 18.97 11.56 -23.65
N LEU A 753 19.99 12.05 -24.37
CA LEU A 753 20.95 13.02 -23.81
C LEU A 753 20.25 14.29 -23.34
N LEU A 754 19.47 14.95 -24.20
CA LEU A 754 18.80 16.21 -23.87
C LEU A 754 17.77 16.05 -22.74
N SER A 755 17.02 14.96 -22.72
CA SER A 755 16.05 14.69 -21.64
C SER A 755 16.75 14.45 -20.30
N THR A 756 17.92 13.82 -20.32
CA THR A 756 18.74 13.59 -19.11
C THR A 756 19.34 14.91 -18.61
N LEU A 757 19.93 15.69 -19.49
CA LEU A 757 20.62 16.94 -19.14
C LEU A 757 19.68 18.06 -18.71
N SER A 758 18.52 18.16 -19.33
CA SER A 758 17.54 19.21 -19.01
C SER A 758 16.86 18.99 -17.68
N GLY A 759 16.74 17.74 -17.20
CA GLY A 759 15.94 17.40 -16.02
C GLY A 759 14.48 17.83 -16.13
N ASN A 760 14.03 18.23 -17.33
CA ASN A 760 12.69 18.77 -17.56
C ASN A 760 11.70 17.64 -17.83
N SER A 761 10.77 17.44 -16.91
CA SER A 761 9.70 16.43 -17.05
C SER A 761 8.79 16.66 -18.27
N ASP A 762 8.75 17.92 -18.80
CA ASP A 762 7.92 18.22 -19.96
C ASP A 762 8.50 17.64 -21.25
N LEU A 763 9.83 17.48 -21.36
CA LEU A 763 10.45 16.80 -22.49
C LEU A 763 10.03 15.33 -22.57
N THR A 764 9.83 14.67 -21.46
CA THR A 764 9.39 13.27 -21.46
C THR A 764 8.01 13.06 -22.11
N LYS A 765 7.15 14.08 -22.13
CA LYS A 765 5.85 14.05 -22.79
C LYS A 765 5.98 13.95 -24.31
N PHE A 766 7.09 14.42 -24.86
CA PHE A 766 7.37 14.42 -26.29
C PHE A 766 8.12 13.16 -26.76
N GLY A 767 8.30 12.14 -25.93
CA GLY A 767 8.95 10.90 -26.29
C GLY A 767 8.33 10.18 -27.51
N PHE A 768 7.05 10.43 -27.79
CA PHE A 768 6.38 9.89 -28.96
C PHE A 768 7.01 10.33 -30.31
N ILE A 769 7.80 11.41 -30.33
CA ILE A 769 8.50 11.84 -31.56
C ILE A 769 9.46 10.76 -32.08
N LEU A 770 10.01 9.91 -31.20
CA LEU A 770 10.89 8.81 -31.57
C LEU A 770 10.14 7.72 -32.34
N GLN A 771 8.86 7.53 -32.04
CA GLN A 771 7.98 6.57 -32.69
C GLN A 771 7.22 7.15 -33.88
N TRP A 772 7.33 8.47 -34.12
CA TRP A 772 6.56 9.17 -35.10
C TRP A 772 6.58 8.53 -36.52
N PRO A 773 7.71 8.04 -37.03
CA PRO A 773 7.74 7.41 -38.34
C PRO A 773 6.92 6.13 -38.45
N GLY A 774 6.75 5.41 -37.33
CA GLY A 774 6.01 4.14 -37.26
C GLY A 774 4.52 4.29 -36.92
N LEU A 775 4.06 5.48 -36.54
CA LEU A 775 2.66 5.74 -36.18
C LEU A 775 1.75 5.76 -37.41
N LYS A 776 0.52 5.25 -37.27
CA LYS A 776 -0.53 5.37 -38.27
C LYS A 776 -1.02 6.82 -38.37
N GLU A 777 -1.62 7.21 -39.53
CA GLU A 777 -2.04 8.58 -39.74
C GLU A 777 -3.06 9.07 -38.71
N GLU A 778 -3.95 8.22 -38.24
CA GLU A 778 -4.91 8.52 -37.18
C GLU A 778 -4.24 8.78 -35.84
N GLU A 779 -3.25 7.98 -35.48
CA GLU A 779 -2.45 8.13 -34.27
C GLU A 779 -1.60 9.41 -34.32
N LYS A 780 -1.01 9.72 -35.49
CA LYS A 780 -0.28 10.98 -35.74
C LYS A 780 -1.19 12.19 -35.52
N ARG A 781 -2.44 12.14 -36.01
CA ARG A 781 -3.41 13.21 -35.83
C ARG A 781 -3.82 13.37 -34.35
N ALA A 782 -4.05 12.27 -33.65
CA ALA A 782 -4.38 12.28 -32.23
C ALA A 782 -3.24 12.91 -31.43
N LYS A 783 -1.99 12.45 -31.65
CA LYS A 783 -0.81 13.02 -30.99
C LYS A 783 -0.57 14.48 -31.34
N TYR A 784 -0.74 14.85 -32.57
CA TYR A 784 -0.65 16.24 -32.97
C TYR A 784 -1.70 17.11 -32.29
N SER A 785 -2.95 16.65 -32.21
CA SER A 785 -4.02 17.37 -31.52
C SER A 785 -3.76 17.56 -30.02
N GLU A 786 -3.14 16.56 -29.39
CA GLU A 786 -2.81 16.60 -27.96
C GLU A 786 -1.61 17.51 -27.63
N PHE A 787 -0.58 17.52 -28.51
CA PHE A 787 0.71 18.13 -28.23
C PHE A 787 1.07 19.28 -29.21
N ALA A 788 0.11 19.85 -29.93
CA ALA A 788 0.38 20.91 -30.91
C ALA A 788 1.10 22.11 -30.24
N CYS A 789 2.36 22.33 -30.60
CA CYS A 789 3.19 23.45 -30.16
C CYS A 789 4.14 23.88 -31.28
N HIS A 790 4.85 24.96 -31.09
CA HIS A 790 5.74 25.51 -32.12
C HIS A 790 6.91 24.59 -32.43
N GLU A 791 7.45 23.94 -31.41
CA GLU A 791 8.56 23.00 -31.49
C GLU A 791 8.15 21.75 -32.28
N LEU A 792 6.96 21.24 -32.03
CA LEU A 792 6.43 20.10 -32.79
C LEU A 792 6.15 20.47 -34.24
N HIS A 793 5.65 21.69 -34.54
CA HIS A 793 5.48 22.14 -35.91
C HIS A 793 6.80 22.20 -36.66
N PHE A 794 7.86 22.70 -36.01
CA PHE A 794 9.20 22.72 -36.58
C PHE A 794 9.75 21.32 -36.83
N PHE A 795 9.61 20.40 -35.83
CA PHE A 795 10.00 19.01 -35.97
C PHE A 795 9.30 18.33 -37.15
N LEU A 796 8.00 18.49 -37.29
CA LEU A 796 7.20 17.90 -38.37
C LEU A 796 7.55 18.47 -39.74
N HIS A 797 7.86 19.76 -39.80
CA HIS A 797 8.33 20.39 -41.03
C HIS A 797 9.61 19.73 -41.54
N GLN A 798 10.53 19.33 -40.64
CA GLN A 798 11.81 18.74 -41.03
C GLN A 798 11.73 17.21 -41.25
N LYS A 799 10.98 16.49 -40.36
CA LYS A 799 11.00 15.03 -40.29
C LYS A 799 9.81 14.33 -40.95
N ASP A 800 8.68 15.02 -41.12
CA ASP A 800 7.48 14.52 -41.81
C ASP A 800 6.85 15.63 -42.67
N PRO A 801 7.51 16.07 -43.77
CA PRO A 801 7.01 17.13 -44.62
C PRO A 801 5.63 16.81 -45.24
N ALA A 802 5.30 15.54 -45.41
CA ALA A 802 4.02 15.10 -45.96
C ALA A 802 2.88 15.37 -44.98
N PHE A 803 3.04 14.99 -43.73
CA PHE A 803 2.09 15.28 -42.68
C PHE A 803 1.99 16.78 -42.40
N PHE A 804 3.13 17.47 -42.41
CA PHE A 804 3.18 18.93 -42.26
C PHE A 804 2.36 19.63 -43.31
N ALA A 805 2.56 19.30 -44.59
CA ALA A 805 1.86 19.93 -45.69
C ALA A 805 0.33 19.68 -45.66
N LYS A 806 -0.06 18.47 -45.22
CA LYS A 806 -1.48 18.05 -45.25
C LYS A 806 -2.26 18.55 -44.02
N VAL A 807 -1.63 18.62 -42.83
CA VAL A 807 -2.31 18.87 -41.55
C VAL A 807 -1.87 20.20 -40.95
N VAL A 808 -0.56 20.41 -40.78
CA VAL A 808 -0.01 21.52 -40.01
C VAL A 808 -0.08 22.82 -40.80
N ARG A 809 0.34 22.81 -42.08
CA ARG A 809 0.38 24.02 -42.92
C ARG A 809 -0.98 24.69 -43.09
N PRO A 810 -2.11 23.98 -43.38
CA PRO A 810 -3.43 24.59 -43.41
C PRO A 810 -3.84 25.21 -42.06
N TYR A 811 -3.50 24.56 -40.96
CA TYR A 811 -3.77 25.08 -39.61
C TYR A 811 -3.03 26.41 -39.40
N LEU A 812 -1.72 26.45 -39.67
CA LEU A 812 -0.90 27.65 -39.52
C LEU A 812 -1.35 28.76 -40.45
N ALA A 813 -1.74 28.43 -41.70
CA ALA A 813 -2.23 29.42 -42.67
C ALA A 813 -3.50 30.11 -42.17
N ASN A 814 -4.41 29.39 -41.54
CA ASN A 814 -5.65 29.90 -40.96
C ASN A 814 -5.53 30.58 -39.59
N LYS A 815 -4.36 30.50 -38.96
CA LYS A 815 -4.10 31.12 -37.66
C LYS A 815 -4.17 32.66 -37.78
N LYS A 816 -4.93 33.32 -36.92
CA LYS A 816 -5.14 34.78 -36.96
C LYS A 816 -3.85 35.51 -36.55
N ASP A 817 -3.27 35.14 -35.43
CA ASP A 817 -2.06 35.75 -34.88
C ASP A 817 -0.88 34.81 -35.11
N LYS A 818 -0.12 35.07 -36.14
CA LYS A 818 1.06 34.26 -36.49
C LYS A 818 2.30 34.78 -35.81
N THR A 819 3.08 33.80 -35.24
CA THR A 819 4.41 34.10 -34.66
C THR A 819 5.47 34.12 -35.76
N PHE A 820 6.71 34.54 -35.39
CA PHE A 820 7.86 34.46 -36.31
C PHE A 820 8.01 33.06 -36.91
N LEU A 821 7.95 32.01 -36.08
CA LEU A 821 8.12 30.64 -36.54
C LEU A 821 6.99 30.19 -37.47
N ASP A 822 5.76 30.65 -37.25
CA ASP A 822 4.65 30.36 -38.16
C ASP A 822 4.91 30.94 -39.55
N HIS A 823 5.40 32.19 -39.63
CA HIS A 823 5.77 32.82 -40.92
C HIS A 823 6.96 32.09 -41.57
N TRP A 824 7.95 31.69 -40.76
CA TRP A 824 9.10 30.96 -41.25
C TRP A 824 8.70 29.60 -41.85
N LEU A 825 7.82 28.84 -41.16
CA LEU A 825 7.31 27.55 -41.60
C LEU A 825 6.38 27.65 -42.82
N LEU A 826 5.62 28.72 -42.96
CA LEU A 826 4.78 28.96 -44.14
C LEU A 826 5.59 29.39 -45.37
N GLY A 827 6.78 29.90 -45.16
CA GLY A 827 7.63 30.42 -46.22
C GLY A 827 7.32 31.89 -46.58
N ASP A 828 6.68 32.59 -45.65
CA ASP A 828 6.30 34.01 -45.82
C ASP A 828 7.55 34.91 -45.83
N ASP A 829 7.37 36.19 -46.24
CA ASP A 829 8.42 37.20 -46.17
C ASP A 829 8.72 37.57 -44.69
N LEU A 830 9.97 37.49 -44.31
CA LEU A 830 10.45 37.80 -42.96
C LEU A 830 11.07 39.19 -42.84
N SER A 831 11.13 40.00 -43.91
CA SER A 831 11.75 41.33 -43.88
C SER A 831 11.15 42.26 -42.81
N GLY A 832 9.89 42.10 -42.48
CA GLY A 832 9.23 42.88 -41.43
C GLY A 832 9.78 42.62 -39.99
N TYR A 833 10.54 41.50 -39.80
CA TYR A 833 11.19 41.21 -38.53
C TYR A 833 12.61 41.81 -38.41
N LEU A 834 13.10 42.49 -39.46
CA LEU A 834 14.34 43.26 -39.39
C LEU A 834 14.11 44.64 -38.71
N GLU A 835 12.89 45.02 -38.48
CA GLU A 835 12.59 46.20 -37.68
C GLU A 835 13.17 46.05 -36.27
N PRO A 836 13.93 47.05 -35.74
CA PRO A 836 14.70 46.89 -34.50
C PRO A 836 13.92 46.42 -33.31
N PHE A 837 12.66 46.83 -33.17
CA PHE A 837 11.82 46.38 -32.04
C PHE A 837 11.42 44.90 -32.21
N ARG A 838 10.96 44.49 -33.39
CA ARG A 838 10.58 43.10 -33.66
C ARG A 838 11.76 42.15 -33.58
N PHE A 839 12.90 42.62 -34.08
CA PHE A 839 14.16 41.84 -34.01
C PHE A 839 14.62 41.61 -32.56
N SER A 840 14.51 42.65 -31.73
CA SER A 840 14.87 42.50 -30.30
C SER A 840 13.98 41.53 -29.56
N CYS A 841 12.74 41.31 -30.01
CA CYS A 841 11.79 40.38 -29.41
C CYS A 841 12.05 38.91 -29.83
N LEU A 842 12.84 38.66 -30.86
CA LEU A 842 13.16 37.31 -31.33
C LEU A 842 14.13 36.63 -30.35
N ASN A 843 13.89 35.36 -30.10
CA ASN A 843 14.85 34.54 -29.37
C ASN A 843 16.03 34.13 -30.26
N ALA A 844 17.08 33.51 -29.67
CA ALA A 844 18.30 33.18 -30.40
C ALA A 844 18.04 32.17 -31.54
N VAL A 845 17.18 31.17 -31.34
CA VAL A 845 16.83 30.18 -32.38
C VAL A 845 16.12 30.87 -33.56
N GLU A 846 15.20 31.76 -33.28
CA GLU A 846 14.47 32.53 -34.30
C GLU A 846 15.43 33.43 -35.10
N LYS A 847 16.40 34.07 -34.41
CA LYS A 847 17.47 34.87 -35.05
C LYS A 847 18.34 33.98 -35.97
N ILE A 848 18.75 32.78 -35.53
CA ILE A 848 19.51 31.81 -36.33
C ILE A 848 18.69 31.40 -37.57
N LEU A 849 17.42 31.02 -37.37
CA LEU A 849 16.55 30.65 -38.50
C LEU A 849 16.36 31.79 -39.51
N MET A 850 16.27 33.00 -39.00
CA MET A 850 16.18 34.23 -39.84
C MET A 850 17.50 34.44 -40.60
N ALA A 851 18.67 34.29 -39.93
CA ALA A 851 19.95 34.44 -40.56
C ALA A 851 20.17 33.45 -41.70
N ARG A 852 19.70 32.21 -41.53
CA ARG A 852 19.78 31.17 -42.57
C ARG A 852 18.89 31.46 -43.81
N LYS A 853 17.84 32.25 -43.65
CA LYS A 853 16.89 32.54 -44.74
C LYS A 853 17.16 33.84 -45.50
N LEU A 854 17.81 34.78 -44.85
CA LEU A 854 18.13 36.09 -45.35
C LEU A 854 19.60 36.16 -45.80
N GLY A 855 19.88 35.95 -47.04
CA GLY A 855 21.18 35.91 -47.74
C GLY A 855 22.29 36.85 -47.16
N ASN A 856 22.40 38.10 -47.67
CA ASN A 856 23.51 38.99 -47.32
C ASN A 856 23.47 39.48 -45.84
N GLU A 857 22.30 39.56 -45.27
CA GLU A 857 22.11 40.01 -43.85
C GLU A 857 22.37 38.89 -42.86
N GLY A 858 22.35 37.64 -43.33
CA GLY A 858 22.61 36.47 -42.53
C GLY A 858 24.02 36.43 -41.90
N LYS A 859 25.04 36.92 -42.61
CA LYS A 859 26.41 36.97 -42.06
C LYS A 859 26.57 37.95 -40.92
N ALA A 860 25.97 39.15 -41.02
CA ALA A 860 26.00 40.12 -39.93
C ALA A 860 25.26 39.64 -38.68
N MET A 861 24.15 38.91 -38.90
CA MET A 861 23.34 38.34 -37.85
C MET A 861 23.98 37.18 -37.18
N ALA A 862 24.65 36.29 -37.92
CA ALA A 862 25.46 35.19 -37.38
C ALA A 862 26.60 35.69 -36.51
N ARG A 863 27.30 36.76 -37.01
CA ARG A 863 28.35 37.42 -36.21
C ARG A 863 27.81 38.02 -34.90
N HIS A 864 26.67 38.70 -34.95
CA HIS A 864 26.01 39.26 -33.76
C HIS A 864 25.64 38.17 -32.73
N ILE A 865 25.10 37.04 -33.18
CA ILE A 865 24.78 35.88 -32.35
C ILE A 865 26.04 35.31 -31.72
N GLY A 866 27.14 35.14 -32.50
CA GLY A 866 28.46 34.74 -32.01
C GLY A 866 28.97 35.67 -30.89
N GLU A 867 28.93 36.98 -31.13
CA GLU A 867 29.33 37.99 -30.12
C GLU A 867 28.48 37.93 -28.84
N LEU A 868 27.18 37.67 -28.94
CA LEU A 868 26.31 37.44 -27.79
C LEU A 868 26.68 36.15 -27.05
N SER A 869 27.01 35.08 -27.76
CA SER A 869 27.46 33.84 -27.19
C SER A 869 28.78 33.98 -26.41
N GLU A 870 29.74 34.76 -26.93
CA GLU A 870 31.02 35.03 -26.27
C GLU A 870 30.85 35.86 -24.96
N MET A 871 29.77 36.59 -24.82
CA MET A 871 29.48 37.32 -23.57
C MET A 871 28.91 36.43 -22.46
N ILE A 872 28.54 35.23 -22.73
CA ILE A 872 28.05 34.29 -21.70
C ILE A 872 29.25 33.76 -20.92
N PRO A 873 29.29 33.91 -19.59
CA PRO A 873 30.41 33.44 -18.81
C PRO A 873 30.54 31.91 -18.93
N ALA A 874 31.78 31.47 -19.22
CA ALA A 874 32.07 30.04 -19.24
C ALA A 874 31.85 29.39 -17.88
N ASP A 875 31.10 28.30 -17.85
CA ASP A 875 30.90 27.49 -16.66
C ASP A 875 31.57 26.10 -16.88
N PRO A 876 32.88 26.00 -16.60
CA PRO A 876 33.61 24.76 -16.80
C PRO A 876 33.13 23.61 -15.92
N GLU A 877 32.59 23.91 -14.72
CA GLU A 877 32.05 22.87 -13.83
C GLU A 877 30.78 22.27 -14.43
N LYS A 878 29.89 23.11 -14.94
CA LYS A 878 28.67 22.67 -15.62
C LYS A 878 29.00 21.87 -16.86
N PHE A 879 29.93 22.35 -17.70
CA PHE A 879 30.41 21.62 -18.88
C PHE A 879 30.97 20.26 -18.49
N ASN A 880 31.82 20.18 -17.48
CA ASN A 880 32.41 18.92 -17.03
C ASN A 880 31.34 17.94 -16.55
N ARG A 881 30.37 18.40 -15.76
CA ARG A 881 29.23 17.56 -15.30
C ARG A 881 28.42 17.01 -16.47
N LEU A 882 28.07 17.87 -17.41
CA LEU A 882 27.32 17.47 -18.60
C LEU A 882 28.07 16.44 -19.43
N PHE A 883 29.37 16.67 -19.65
CA PHE A 883 30.24 15.76 -20.40
C PHE A 883 30.37 14.40 -19.72
N ASP A 884 30.66 14.38 -18.43
CA ASP A 884 30.86 13.15 -17.68
C ASP A 884 29.56 12.32 -17.60
N SER A 885 28.40 12.99 -17.47
CA SER A 885 27.11 12.32 -17.46
C SER A 885 26.76 11.71 -18.82
N ALA A 886 27.03 12.41 -19.90
CA ALA A 886 26.79 11.92 -21.24
C ALA A 886 27.59 10.64 -21.51
N ILE A 887 28.87 10.60 -21.13
CA ILE A 887 29.75 9.44 -21.35
C ILE A 887 29.49 8.33 -20.33
N GLY A 888 29.17 8.68 -19.08
CA GLY A 888 28.91 7.73 -17.99
C GLY A 888 27.62 6.93 -18.17
N ASN A 889 26.60 7.53 -18.73
CA ASN A 889 25.27 6.91 -18.90
C ASN A 889 25.19 5.90 -20.05
N SER A 890 26.14 5.90 -20.95
CA SER A 890 26.18 4.95 -22.08
C SER A 890 26.33 3.47 -21.65
N ALA A 891 26.74 3.22 -20.40
CA ALA A 891 26.86 1.86 -19.87
C ALA A 891 25.51 1.18 -19.57
N LEU A 892 24.44 1.94 -19.38
CA LEU A 892 23.09 1.41 -19.13
C LEU A 892 22.28 1.19 -20.42
N ASP A 893 22.67 1.86 -21.51
CA ASP A 893 21.91 1.84 -22.77
C ASP A 893 22.22 0.62 -23.64
N SER A 894 23.23 -0.20 -23.31
CA SER A 894 23.73 -1.24 -24.24
C SER A 894 22.82 -2.47 -24.40
N GLN A 895 21.64 -2.54 -23.73
CA GLN A 895 20.72 -3.69 -23.85
C GLN A 895 19.31 -3.38 -24.32
N SER A 896 18.96 -2.15 -24.68
CA SER A 896 17.57 -1.80 -25.08
C SER A 896 17.50 -1.07 -26.41
N ASP A 897 17.89 -1.75 -27.52
CA ASP A 897 17.67 -1.18 -28.86
C ASP A 897 16.21 -1.37 -29.35
N ASP A 898 15.36 -2.07 -28.64
CA ASP A 898 13.96 -2.27 -29.03
C ASP A 898 12.98 -1.82 -27.93
N SER A 899 12.16 -0.85 -28.27
CA SER A 899 10.95 -0.41 -27.56
C SER A 899 11.09 0.64 -26.45
N LEU A 900 11.35 1.87 -26.83
CA LEU A 900 11.07 3.03 -25.99
C LEU A 900 9.58 3.43 -26.08
N GLY A 901 8.73 2.72 -25.37
CA GLY A 901 7.32 3.10 -25.20
C GLY A 901 7.16 4.27 -24.23
N PHE A 902 7.51 5.50 -24.64
CA PHE A 902 7.44 6.70 -23.79
C PHE A 902 6.01 7.17 -23.45
N ASP A 903 5.02 6.69 -24.18
CA ASP A 903 3.63 7.13 -24.03
C ASP A 903 3.00 6.74 -22.66
N LYS A 904 3.39 5.58 -22.12
CA LYS A 904 2.87 5.10 -20.82
C LYS A 904 3.47 5.84 -19.61
N ARG A 905 4.60 6.52 -19.79
CA ARG A 905 5.32 7.23 -18.72
C ARG A 905 4.62 8.53 -18.26
N SER A 906 3.97 9.23 -19.17
CA SER A 906 3.30 10.50 -18.87
C SER A 906 2.15 10.32 -17.89
N ASP A 907 1.41 9.22 -18.00
CA ASP A 907 0.27 8.93 -17.13
C ASP A 907 0.69 8.41 -15.75
N LEU A 908 1.78 7.65 -15.69
CA LEU A 908 2.40 7.21 -14.44
C LEU A 908 2.99 8.39 -13.64
N MET A 909 3.68 9.32 -14.31
CA MET A 909 4.20 10.53 -13.65
C MET A 909 3.07 11.46 -13.20
N LYS A 910 1.98 11.56 -13.95
CA LYS A 910 0.78 12.31 -13.52
C LYS A 910 0.15 11.67 -12.27
N ALA A 911 0.09 10.35 -12.20
CA ALA A 911 -0.41 9.61 -11.03
C ALA A 911 0.53 9.77 -9.82
N GLN A 912 1.84 9.68 -10.02
CA GLN A 912 2.85 9.87 -8.96
C GLN A 912 2.88 11.32 -8.45
N ASN A 913 2.80 12.31 -9.34
CA ASN A 913 2.74 13.72 -8.93
C ASN A 913 1.44 14.04 -8.21
N LYS A 914 0.32 13.41 -8.57
CA LYS A 914 -0.95 13.55 -7.85
C LYS A 914 -0.87 12.90 -6.45
N GLN A 915 -0.21 11.74 -6.32
CA GLN A 915 0.04 11.13 -5.01
C GLN A 915 1.06 11.93 -4.16
N ARG A 916 2.11 12.47 -4.77
CA ARG A 916 3.05 13.38 -4.09
C ARG A 916 2.38 14.68 -3.65
N PHE A 917 1.47 15.22 -4.45
CA PHE A 917 0.70 16.41 -4.09
C PHE A 917 -0.25 16.13 -2.90
N LEU A 918 -0.90 14.96 -2.86
CA LEU A 918 -1.74 14.52 -1.74
C LEU A 918 -0.92 14.19 -0.49
N ALA A 919 0.25 13.57 -0.65
CA ALA A 919 1.16 13.27 0.46
C ALA A 919 1.85 14.53 1.00
N GLY A 920 2.16 15.52 0.14
CA GLY A 920 2.70 16.82 0.53
C GLY A 920 1.70 17.67 1.34
N TYR A 921 0.41 17.56 1.03
CA TYR A 921 -0.64 18.24 1.78
C TYR A 921 -0.86 17.65 3.18
N SER A 922 -0.58 16.36 3.35
CA SER A 922 -0.64 15.69 4.65
C SER A 922 0.56 16.04 5.57
N SER A 923 1.71 16.40 5.02
CA SER A 923 2.92 16.66 5.80
C SER A 923 3.10 18.12 6.26
N THR A 924 2.36 19.06 5.68
CA THR A 924 2.44 20.50 6.04
C THR A 924 1.48 20.92 7.16
N LEU A 925 0.66 20.01 7.68
CA LEU A 925 -0.26 20.28 8.80
C LEU A 925 0.24 19.79 10.17
N GLY A 926 1.50 19.44 10.31
CA GLY A 926 2.07 18.78 11.50
C GLY A 926 3.28 19.46 12.15
N THR A 927 3.38 20.79 12.20
CA THR A 927 4.33 21.42 13.15
C THR A 927 3.80 22.77 13.62
N GLY A 928 3.45 22.85 14.90
CA GLY A 928 3.22 24.12 15.56
C GLY A 928 2.33 24.03 16.80
N GLY A 929 2.91 23.79 17.98
CA GLY A 929 2.71 24.53 19.21
C GLY A 929 1.42 24.36 20.03
N TYR A 930 1.58 23.79 21.16
CA TYR A 930 0.90 23.99 22.45
C TYR A 930 -0.31 24.96 22.49
N GLY A 931 -1.45 24.47 22.96
CA GLY A 931 -2.59 25.26 23.40
C GLY A 931 -3.86 24.45 23.59
N THR A 932 -4.23 24.30 24.83
CA THR A 932 -5.42 23.65 25.38
C THR A 932 -6.74 24.24 24.87
N GLY A 933 -7.71 23.41 24.54
CA GLY A 933 -9.16 23.67 24.63
C GLY A 933 -9.87 24.04 23.33
N GLY A 934 -10.84 23.23 22.92
CA GLY A 934 -11.96 23.60 22.07
C GLY A 934 -12.05 23.01 20.67
N SER A 935 -12.49 21.78 20.55
CA SER A 935 -12.60 21.05 19.28
C SER A 935 -14.02 20.98 18.69
N VAL A 936 -14.84 22.01 18.78
CA VAL A 936 -16.22 21.97 18.20
C VAL A 936 -16.48 23.05 17.13
N ALA A 937 -15.56 24.00 16.95
CA ALA A 937 -15.80 25.15 16.08
C ALA A 937 -15.13 25.07 14.69
N ARG A 938 -14.44 23.97 14.32
CA ARG A 938 -13.69 23.87 13.03
C ARG A 938 -14.44 23.19 11.88
N ASP A 939 -15.39 22.31 12.16
CA ASP A 939 -16.12 21.59 11.09
C ASP A 939 -17.24 22.41 10.42
N VAL A 940 -17.72 23.46 11.08
CA VAL A 940 -18.79 24.30 10.50
C VAL A 940 -18.25 25.33 9.50
N ARG A 941 -16.93 25.68 9.54
CA ARG A 941 -16.35 26.66 8.62
C ARG A 941 -15.97 26.09 7.24
N ASN A 942 -15.65 24.78 7.16
CA ASN A 942 -15.28 24.17 5.88
C ASN A 942 -16.50 23.83 5.01
N SER A 943 -17.67 23.60 5.59
CA SER A 943 -18.90 23.39 4.83
C SER A 943 -19.51 24.69 4.28
N ALA A 944 -19.23 25.83 4.91
CA ALA A 944 -19.68 27.15 4.44
C ALA A 944 -18.83 27.66 3.25
N PHE A 945 -17.55 27.28 3.19
CA PHE A 945 -16.66 27.72 2.10
C PHE A 945 -16.90 26.94 0.79
N LEU A 946 -17.31 25.68 0.89
CA LEU A 946 -17.68 24.87 -0.28
C LEU A 946 -19.05 25.29 -0.85
N LYS A 947 -19.99 25.72 -0.02
CA LYS A 947 -21.28 26.26 -0.50
C LYS A 947 -21.17 27.65 -1.14
N MET A 948 -20.21 28.47 -0.72
CA MET A 948 -19.97 29.80 -1.33
C MET A 948 -19.26 29.73 -2.69
N SER A 949 -18.57 28.63 -3.00
CA SER A 949 -17.96 28.45 -4.32
C SER A 949 -18.92 27.90 -5.37
N GLU A 950 -19.97 27.18 -4.98
CA GLU A 950 -21.02 26.74 -5.90
C GLU A 950 -22.05 27.85 -6.21
N GLU A 951 -22.38 28.71 -5.25
CA GLU A 951 -23.29 29.85 -5.50
C GLU A 951 -22.67 30.98 -6.36
N LYS A 952 -21.33 31.07 -6.44
CA LYS A 952 -20.68 32.03 -7.35
C LYS A 952 -20.58 31.57 -8.80
N ALA A 953 -20.74 30.29 -9.07
CA ALA A 953 -20.69 29.73 -10.42
C ALA A 953 -22.05 29.83 -11.17
N GLU A 954 -23.16 30.01 -10.46
CA GLU A 954 -24.48 30.11 -11.07
C GLU A 954 -24.95 31.54 -11.34
N THR A 955 -24.26 32.59 -10.85
CA THR A 955 -24.66 34.00 -11.03
C THR A 955 -23.89 34.77 -12.11
N GLU A 956 -22.92 34.16 -12.79
CA GLU A 956 -22.13 34.81 -13.84
C GLU A 956 -22.64 34.58 -15.30
N GLN A 957 -23.84 34.07 -15.51
CA GLN A 957 -24.40 33.86 -16.86
C GLN A 957 -25.46 34.87 -17.33
N ALA A 958 -25.64 36.02 -16.69
CA ALA A 958 -26.52 37.06 -17.21
C ALA A 958 -25.89 38.42 -16.93
N ASP A 959 -25.06 38.94 -17.86
CA ASP A 959 -25.02 40.32 -18.29
C ASP A 959 -23.85 40.56 -19.26
N HIS A 960 -24.12 40.38 -20.52
CA HIS A 960 -23.33 40.96 -21.60
C HIS A 960 -23.98 42.27 -22.06
N PHE A 961 -23.36 43.39 -21.74
CA PHE A 961 -23.36 44.59 -22.65
C PHE A 961 -22.29 45.61 -22.18
N TYR A 962 -21.34 45.90 -23.10
CA TYR A 962 -20.45 47.06 -23.21
C TYR A 962 -19.57 47.47 -22.00
N ALA A 963 -18.29 47.08 -22.00
CA ALA A 963 -17.21 47.87 -21.40
C ALA A 963 -15.92 47.72 -22.21
N ALA A 964 -15.13 48.78 -22.24
CA ALA A 964 -13.91 48.94 -22.98
C ALA A 964 -12.81 47.96 -22.57
N PRO A 965 -11.76 47.67 -23.40
CA PRO A 965 -10.74 46.68 -23.11
C PRO A 965 -9.88 47.11 -21.92
N ALA A 966 -9.83 46.24 -20.93
CA ALA A 966 -8.95 46.37 -19.76
C ALA A 966 -7.47 46.13 -20.15
N PRO A 967 -6.51 46.74 -19.47
CA PRO A 967 -5.08 46.50 -19.69
C PRO A 967 -4.71 45.04 -19.36
N PRO A 968 -3.66 44.49 -20.01
CA PRO A 968 -3.30 43.08 -19.86
C PRO A 968 -2.90 42.79 -18.39
N PRO A 969 -3.28 41.61 -17.87
CA PRO A 969 -2.97 41.24 -16.50
C PRO A 969 -1.45 41.10 -16.28
N ALA A 970 -0.99 41.61 -15.17
CA ALA A 970 0.40 41.46 -14.74
C ALA A 970 0.75 39.95 -14.63
N LEU A 971 1.87 39.58 -15.24
CA LEU A 971 2.40 38.23 -15.24
C LEU A 971 2.53 37.70 -13.80
N THR A 972 1.91 36.57 -13.54
CA THR A 972 2.06 35.87 -12.27
C THR A 972 3.53 35.41 -12.08
N LYS A 973 4.01 35.35 -10.85
CA LYS A 973 5.40 34.92 -10.53
C LYS A 973 5.78 33.56 -11.16
N SER A 974 4.82 32.74 -11.49
CA SER A 974 5.07 31.44 -12.16
C SER A 974 5.37 31.60 -13.66
N ALA A 975 4.72 32.54 -14.32
CA ALA A 975 4.98 32.81 -15.74
C ALA A 975 6.34 33.54 -15.93
N ALA A 976 6.70 34.41 -14.98
CA ALA A 976 8.02 35.03 -14.96
C ALA A 976 9.14 34.03 -14.69
N LYS A 977 8.90 33.03 -13.87
CA LYS A 977 9.86 31.94 -13.61
C LYS A 977 10.02 31.00 -14.81
N ALA A 978 8.91 30.63 -15.48
CA ALA A 978 8.93 29.82 -16.70
C ALA A 978 9.62 30.57 -17.86
N GLN A 979 9.46 31.89 -17.92
CA GLN A 979 10.15 32.72 -18.91
C GLN A 979 11.64 32.92 -18.60
N ALA A 980 12.02 32.95 -17.31
CA ALA A 980 13.43 32.92 -16.89
C ALA A 980 14.10 31.56 -17.14
N GLU A 981 13.39 30.48 -16.88
CA GLU A 981 13.86 29.10 -17.16
C GLU A 981 13.98 28.85 -18.67
N ALA A 982 13.03 29.34 -19.47
CA ALA A 982 13.11 29.29 -20.93
C ALA A 982 14.27 30.14 -21.49
N LYS A 983 14.56 31.29 -20.87
CA LYS A 983 15.74 32.10 -21.22
C LYS A 983 17.04 31.41 -20.84
N THR A 984 17.07 30.72 -19.70
CA THR A 984 18.26 29.94 -19.25
C THR A 984 18.49 28.73 -20.15
N PHE A 985 17.42 28.09 -20.63
CA PHE A 985 17.50 26.98 -21.59
C PHE A 985 17.91 27.47 -22.98
N GLY A 986 17.40 28.60 -23.44
CA GLY A 986 17.86 29.26 -24.68
C GLY A 986 19.33 29.60 -24.61
N ALA A 987 19.83 30.15 -23.49
CA ALA A 987 21.23 30.46 -23.27
C ALA A 987 22.11 29.20 -23.22
N MET A 988 21.56 28.09 -22.71
CA MET A 988 22.25 26.79 -22.67
C MET A 988 22.38 26.18 -24.06
N ILE A 989 21.34 26.29 -24.88
CA ILE A 989 21.39 25.91 -26.31
C ILE A 989 22.34 26.86 -27.05
N GLU A 990 22.40 28.13 -26.75
CA GLU A 990 23.33 29.09 -27.34
C GLU A 990 24.79 28.79 -26.97
N SER A 991 25.08 28.30 -25.76
CA SER A 991 26.46 27.96 -25.32
C SER A 991 26.90 26.57 -25.81
N GLU A 992 25.98 25.65 -26.11
CA GLU A 992 26.25 24.28 -26.55
C GLU A 992 26.10 24.12 -28.05
N ILE A 993 25.31 24.98 -28.72
CA ILE A 993 25.25 25.11 -30.17
C ILE A 993 26.08 26.32 -30.55
N ALA A 994 27.34 26.37 -30.13
CA ALA A 994 28.34 27.01 -30.95
C ALA A 994 28.45 26.13 -32.22
N LEU A 995 27.55 26.39 -33.14
CA LEU A 995 27.56 25.69 -34.43
C LEU A 995 28.93 25.97 -35.11
N PRO A 996 29.80 24.98 -35.20
CA PRO A 996 30.92 25.11 -36.07
C PRO A 996 30.39 24.92 -37.49
N ASP A 997 30.21 25.85 -38.28
CA ASP A 997 29.96 25.80 -39.68
C ASP A 997 29.13 26.96 -40.18
N PHE A 998 29.59 28.16 -39.90
CA PHE A 998 29.51 29.17 -40.90
C PHE A 998 30.95 29.41 -41.40
N GLU A 999 31.29 28.73 -42.52
CA GLU A 999 32.46 28.95 -43.29
C GLU A 999 33.51 29.90 -42.63
N ASP A 1000 34.32 29.42 -41.72
CA ASP A 1000 35.75 29.72 -41.78
C ASP A 1000 36.55 28.74 -40.90
N THR A 1001 37.35 27.99 -41.58
CA THR A 1001 38.37 27.11 -41.12
C THR A 1001 39.46 27.89 -40.40
N SER A 1002 39.24 28.15 -39.11
CA SER A 1002 40.36 28.40 -38.20
C SER A 1002 39.88 28.38 -36.76
N VAL A 1003 39.70 27.18 -36.24
CA VAL A 1003 39.70 27.01 -34.79
C VAL A 1003 40.93 26.22 -34.41
N LYS A 1004 41.84 26.91 -33.78
CA LYS A 1004 42.92 26.32 -33.01
C LYS A 1004 42.40 25.65 -31.75
#